data_387b662381aaacbefe65d57c3f250672
#
_entry.id   387b662381aaacbefe65d57c3f250672
#
_cell.length_a   1.000
_cell.length_b   1.000
_cell.length_c   1.000
_cell.angle_alpha   90.00
_cell.angle_beta   90.00
_cell.angle_gamma   90.00
#
_symmetry.space_group_name_H-M   'P 1'
#
loop_
_entity.id
_entity.type
_entity.pdbx_description
1 polymer ?
#
loop_
_entity_poly.entity_id
_entity_poly.type
_entity_poly.pdbx_seq_one_letter_code
_entity_poly.pdbx_strand_id
1 'polypeptide(L)'
;MAKVRRVVVEAASPRSRIGAIVCTWVLLLTGAGTTFTAPLGPKLPGQQSDQAASVAQPPTILEQAAQLYAEAERLIDARQFKDAVEKAERALELRRQHFGERHPDVAQSLEQLGILAYQLGAYDRAETLVDQALAMREATLGSDHALVAESLSDLASILLVKGDFVRPEPLFQRALVIYEKAYADATGDAATDMQLRTAEVLNNLALLYDRRGNYERAESHYLRTLQIRERLRGPDDPTVASALANLGGVYYSSAQYDKAVETLTRALSIQEKHLAPNHAALATPSFNLAAVYFARGDYDAAEELFQRALSIDQQNLDPRHPRLATRLMGLAEVLRLKGEYERADPLYEQAFTIREHALGPAHPQVADALIGRSLLRWATSNVSDAVTLLARGAALREQTLALVLTAGSEEAKRLYLRTLDDETDIAVSLHLGAAPQSTTAAAVAFGNVLERKGRSLDAMTDHLATLRRRLDDSDRELLDQLSHAQGQLAALLLRGVSTDDQKSTATALRAEIQRLEETASARSSELRASFKHATLTEIREAVPDDTVLIEYVSYRPFFVRNKRAEAFGARRYAAYTLRRDGIANSVDLGDAAAIDQNVQRLRAALATPDDGDTRQLARALYKQIVEPLETTLKDASRVVVSPDGALNLIPFGALVTPRNTFLVETHTISYVTSGRDLPGLLDNRRQQRAASAPAVFADPLFEGLRATTSPPQAKTRGIDTGVLSKALQFDSLPGTAEEAEAIAKVLPDARIFMGADATEARLKSLRGPAILHIATHGFFLPGAARAAPPSSSPASMVDAPSIGGIMGDREEALVLSGLALAGVNQRWSGDGEDGILTALETAGLDLWGTRLVVLSACETGVGDVKLGDGVYGLRRALVLAGSESQVMSLWQVSDEATRDLMVDYYRRLRRGEGRADALRQVQLAMLKGRQDLQHPFFWASFILSGDWRPAFE
;
A
#
# COMPACT_ATOMS: atom_id res chain seq x y z
N MET A 1 27.61 7.06 -48.89
CA MET A 1 26.62 6.11 -48.38
C MET A 1 27.38 4.90 -47.83
N ALA A 2 27.26 4.58 -46.59
CA ALA A 2 27.90 3.52 -45.83
C ALA A 2 28.86 4.07 -44.75
N LYS A 3 28.31 4.61 -43.66
CA LYS A 3 28.98 4.76 -42.36
C LYS A 3 28.01 5.47 -41.36
N VAL A 4 26.86 4.91 -41.12
CA VAL A 4 26.03 5.19 -39.92
C VAL A 4 25.17 3.96 -39.66
N ARG A 5 25.79 2.90 -39.14
CA ARG A 5 25.10 1.74 -38.52
C ARG A 5 26.10 1.03 -37.63
N ARG A 6 26.24 1.52 -36.40
CA ARG A 6 26.77 0.78 -35.24
C ARG A 6 27.01 1.80 -34.12
N VAL A 7 26.02 2.07 -33.37
CA VAL A 7 26.07 2.43 -31.94
C VAL A 7 24.59 2.62 -31.53
N VAL A 8 23.91 1.62 -31.18
CA VAL A 8 22.74 1.58 -30.26
C VAL A 8 22.36 0.12 -30.08
N VAL A 9 23.11 -0.61 -29.30
CA VAL A 9 22.64 -1.76 -28.51
C VAL A 9 23.66 -1.92 -27.39
N GLU A 10 23.50 -1.16 -26.34
CA GLU A 10 24.00 -1.53 -25.02
C GLU A 10 23.27 -0.72 -23.95
N ALA A 11 22.81 -1.45 -22.93
CA ALA A 11 22.35 -0.97 -21.64
C ALA A 11 20.94 -0.41 -21.53
N ALA A 12 19.94 -1.27 -21.66
CA ALA A 12 18.72 -1.13 -20.88
C ALA A 12 18.78 -2.05 -19.66
N SER A 13 19.47 -1.61 -18.62
CA SER A 13 19.46 -2.24 -17.29
C SER A 13 18.14 -1.91 -16.57
N PRO A 14 17.54 -2.83 -15.79
CA PRO A 14 16.25 -2.61 -15.09
C PRO A 14 16.33 -1.67 -13.87
N ARG A 15 17.29 -0.77 -13.83
CA ARG A 15 17.55 0.16 -12.71
C ARG A 15 16.76 1.49 -12.77
N SER A 16 15.85 1.70 -13.74
CA SER A 16 15.20 3.00 -13.95
C SER A 16 13.76 3.12 -13.38
N ARG A 17 13.33 2.25 -12.47
CA ARG A 17 12.05 2.45 -11.75
C ARG A 17 12.04 3.66 -10.82
N ILE A 18 13.19 4.28 -10.62
CA ILE A 18 13.47 5.27 -9.58
C ILE A 18 13.08 6.71 -9.99
N GLY A 19 12.86 6.97 -11.26
CA GLY A 19 12.60 8.33 -11.75
C GLY A 19 11.17 8.85 -11.65
N ALA A 20 10.20 8.01 -11.28
CA ALA A 20 8.78 8.36 -11.40
C ALA A 20 8.28 9.31 -10.31
N ILE A 21 8.85 9.33 -9.13
CA ILE A 21 8.18 9.85 -7.95
C ILE A 21 8.37 11.34 -7.70
N VAL A 22 9.52 11.96 -7.98
CA VAL A 22 9.64 13.42 -7.84
C VAL A 22 8.82 14.18 -8.89
N CYS A 23 8.56 13.58 -10.07
CA CYS A 23 7.56 14.11 -11.01
C CYS A 23 6.16 13.51 -10.88
N THR A 24 5.99 12.39 -10.22
CA THR A 24 4.66 11.92 -9.80
C THR A 24 3.96 13.01 -8.97
N TRP A 25 4.72 13.78 -8.21
CA TRP A 25 4.25 14.98 -7.52
C TRP A 25 3.74 16.06 -8.46
N VAL A 26 4.35 16.22 -9.63
CA VAL A 26 3.95 17.20 -10.62
C VAL A 26 2.81 16.69 -11.49
N LEU A 27 2.76 15.40 -11.82
CA LEU A 27 1.71 14.79 -12.65
C LEU A 27 0.50 14.31 -11.85
N LEU A 28 0.68 13.94 -10.59
CA LEU A 28 -0.43 13.60 -9.70
C LEU A 28 -1.47 14.73 -9.57
N LEU A 29 -1.22 15.86 -10.22
CA LEU A 29 -2.02 17.08 -10.13
C LEU A 29 -2.59 17.59 -11.45
N THR A 30 -2.38 16.87 -12.55
CA THR A 30 -3.19 17.16 -13.71
C THR A 30 -4.61 16.78 -13.35
N GLY A 31 -5.40 17.77 -12.97
CA GLY A 31 -6.83 17.64 -13.10
C GLY A 31 -7.05 17.13 -14.50
N ALA A 32 -7.26 15.82 -14.68
CA ALA A 32 -7.99 15.39 -15.85
C ALA A 32 -9.16 16.35 -15.88
N GLY A 33 -9.31 17.08 -16.97
CA GLY A 33 -10.56 17.75 -17.15
C GLY A 33 -11.60 16.66 -17.03
N THR A 34 -12.22 16.58 -15.85
CA THR A 34 -13.51 15.94 -15.78
C THR A 34 -14.27 16.70 -16.83
N THR A 35 -14.50 16.04 -17.97
CA THR A 35 -15.37 16.59 -18.99
C THR A 35 -16.75 16.53 -18.38
N PHE A 36 -17.10 17.57 -17.63
CA PHE A 36 -18.50 17.85 -17.38
C PHE A 36 -19.07 18.17 -18.76
N THR A 37 -19.70 17.21 -19.38
CA THR A 37 -20.50 17.46 -20.56
C THR A 37 -21.76 18.15 -20.09
N ALA A 38 -22.00 19.34 -20.60
CA ALA A 38 -23.34 19.93 -20.49
C ALA A 38 -24.35 18.90 -20.98
N PRO A 39 -25.47 18.69 -20.28
CA PRO A 39 -26.45 17.72 -20.69
C PRO A 39 -27.03 18.16 -22.05
N LEU A 40 -26.79 17.31 -23.07
CA LEU A 40 -27.55 17.38 -24.31
C LEU A 40 -28.96 16.85 -23.99
N GLY A 41 -29.82 17.75 -23.53
CA GLY A 41 -31.24 17.46 -23.39
C GLY A 41 -31.82 17.01 -24.74
N PRO A 42 -32.79 16.08 -24.76
CA PRO A 42 -33.40 15.63 -26.01
C PRO A 42 -34.01 16.83 -26.74
N LYS A 43 -33.53 17.08 -27.95
CA LYS A 43 -34.21 18.03 -28.87
C LYS A 43 -35.57 17.44 -29.19
N LEU A 44 -36.60 18.05 -28.65
CA LEU A 44 -37.98 17.84 -29.10
C LEU A 44 -38.12 18.31 -30.58
N PRO A 45 -38.76 17.54 -31.47
CA PRO A 45 -38.93 17.92 -32.87
C PRO A 45 -39.79 19.20 -32.96
N GLY A 46 -39.23 20.16 -33.73
CA GLY A 46 -39.86 21.46 -33.93
C GLY A 46 -41.23 21.31 -34.61
N GLN A 47 -42.25 21.81 -33.96
CA GLN A 47 -43.49 22.18 -34.61
C GLN A 47 -43.31 23.54 -35.31
N GLN A 48 -43.31 23.54 -36.62
CA GLN A 48 -43.58 24.73 -37.39
C GLN A 48 -45.06 25.13 -37.14
N SER A 49 -45.29 26.24 -36.50
CA SER A 49 -46.60 26.88 -36.46
C SER A 49 -46.49 28.27 -37.05
N ASP A 50 -47.44 28.54 -37.91
CA ASP A 50 -47.66 29.76 -38.67
C ASP A 50 -47.60 31.08 -37.89
N GLN A 51 -47.02 32.07 -38.53
CA GLN A 51 -47.00 33.47 -38.08
C GLN A 51 -48.42 34.03 -38.01
N ALA A 52 -48.88 34.27 -36.78
CA ALA A 52 -49.83 35.26 -36.47
C ALA A 52 -49.22 36.21 -35.44
N ALA A 53 -49.10 37.50 -35.74
CA ALA A 53 -48.60 38.54 -34.86
C ALA A 53 -49.48 38.66 -33.61
N SER A 54 -49.14 37.94 -32.56
CA SER A 54 -49.74 38.01 -31.24
C SER A 54 -48.86 38.92 -30.35
N VAL A 55 -49.46 39.86 -29.69
CA VAL A 55 -48.88 40.66 -28.63
C VAL A 55 -48.25 39.69 -27.64
N ALA A 56 -46.93 39.72 -27.53
CA ALA A 56 -46.19 38.80 -26.68
C ALA A 56 -46.63 39.03 -25.21
N GLN A 57 -47.32 38.04 -24.67
CA GLN A 57 -47.50 37.95 -23.22
C GLN A 57 -46.13 37.86 -22.54
N PRO A 58 -45.93 38.48 -21.39
CA PRO A 58 -44.68 38.35 -20.68
C PRO A 58 -44.42 36.85 -20.39
N PRO A 59 -43.16 36.34 -20.56
CA PRO A 59 -42.88 34.95 -20.38
C PRO A 59 -43.28 34.49 -18.99
N THR A 60 -43.84 33.30 -18.91
CA THR A 60 -44.22 32.68 -17.62
C THR A 60 -42.96 32.44 -16.76
N ILE A 61 -43.10 32.29 -15.45
CA ILE A 61 -42.00 32.02 -14.53
C ILE A 61 -41.15 30.83 -15.02
N LEU A 62 -41.81 29.78 -15.55
CA LEU A 62 -41.12 28.61 -16.08
C LEU A 62 -40.33 28.89 -17.37
N GLU A 63 -40.89 29.65 -18.29
CA GLU A 63 -40.19 30.05 -19.50
C GLU A 63 -38.99 30.95 -19.18
N GLN A 64 -39.13 31.86 -18.21
CA GLN A 64 -38.01 32.67 -17.72
C GLN A 64 -36.92 31.80 -17.07
N ALA A 65 -37.28 30.82 -16.23
CA ALA A 65 -36.34 29.90 -15.61
C ALA A 65 -35.61 29.04 -16.66
N ALA A 66 -36.34 28.54 -17.66
CA ALA A 66 -35.75 27.73 -18.75
C ALA A 66 -34.80 28.58 -19.64
N GLN A 67 -35.16 29.82 -19.95
CA GLN A 67 -34.30 30.74 -20.70
C GLN A 67 -32.99 31.05 -19.95
N LEU A 68 -33.10 31.37 -18.66
CA LEU A 68 -31.92 31.63 -17.81
C LEU A 68 -31.04 30.43 -17.66
N TYR A 69 -31.62 29.24 -17.48
CA TYR A 69 -30.87 27.99 -17.44
C TYR A 69 -30.11 27.75 -18.74
N ALA A 70 -30.76 27.87 -19.90
CA ALA A 70 -30.12 27.71 -21.20
C ALA A 70 -29.09 28.83 -21.52
N GLU A 71 -29.30 30.05 -20.98
CA GLU A 71 -28.31 31.13 -21.06
C GLU A 71 -27.07 30.80 -20.22
N ALA A 72 -27.26 30.27 -19.01
CA ALA A 72 -26.15 29.78 -18.18
C ALA A 72 -25.36 28.68 -18.89
N GLU A 73 -26.01 27.72 -19.56
CA GLU A 73 -25.32 26.69 -20.33
C GLU A 73 -24.48 27.26 -21.46
N ARG A 74 -25.04 28.23 -22.23
CA ARG A 74 -24.28 28.93 -23.29
C ARG A 74 -23.06 29.66 -22.74
N LEU A 75 -23.19 30.27 -21.55
CA LEU A 75 -22.09 30.97 -20.90
C LEU A 75 -21.03 29.95 -20.37
N ILE A 76 -21.47 28.78 -19.92
CA ILE A 76 -20.57 27.67 -19.55
C ILE A 76 -19.77 27.21 -20.79
N ASP A 77 -20.44 26.99 -21.91
CA ASP A 77 -19.77 26.60 -23.17
C ASP A 77 -18.79 27.69 -23.66
N ALA A 78 -19.14 28.96 -23.44
CA ALA A 78 -18.28 30.10 -23.73
C ALA A 78 -17.19 30.33 -22.65
N ARG A 79 -17.13 29.51 -21.60
CA ARG A 79 -16.23 29.62 -20.44
C ARG A 79 -16.35 30.91 -19.63
N GLN A 80 -17.50 31.56 -19.71
CA GLN A 80 -17.83 32.76 -18.94
C GLN A 80 -18.48 32.35 -17.60
N PHE A 81 -17.76 31.62 -16.78
CA PHE A 81 -18.30 30.94 -15.58
C PHE A 81 -18.88 31.93 -14.56
N LYS A 82 -18.30 33.12 -14.38
CA LYS A 82 -18.79 34.09 -13.41
C LYS A 82 -20.17 34.65 -13.82
N ASP A 83 -20.37 34.91 -15.10
CA ASP A 83 -21.64 35.42 -15.62
C ASP A 83 -22.70 34.32 -15.64
N ALA A 84 -22.29 33.07 -15.87
CA ALA A 84 -23.14 31.88 -15.81
C ALA A 84 -23.73 31.65 -14.40
N VAL A 85 -22.97 31.92 -13.33
CA VAL A 85 -23.46 31.76 -11.94
C VAL A 85 -24.68 32.61 -11.68
N GLU A 86 -24.67 33.88 -12.05
CA GLU A 86 -25.80 34.79 -11.82
C GLU A 86 -27.09 34.27 -12.51
N LYS A 87 -26.97 33.78 -13.74
CA LYS A 87 -28.11 33.23 -14.50
C LYS A 87 -28.60 31.92 -13.89
N ALA A 88 -27.71 31.02 -13.48
CA ALA A 88 -28.07 29.76 -12.86
C ALA A 88 -28.72 29.95 -11.47
N GLU A 89 -28.22 30.88 -10.65
CA GLU A 89 -28.83 31.21 -9.35
C GLU A 89 -30.26 31.77 -9.55
N ARG A 90 -30.45 32.65 -10.52
CA ARG A 90 -31.78 33.17 -10.81
C ARG A 90 -32.73 32.10 -11.36
N ALA A 91 -32.24 31.21 -12.20
CA ALA A 91 -33.02 30.06 -12.68
C ALA A 91 -33.45 29.15 -11.53
N LEU A 92 -32.54 28.84 -10.58
CA LEU A 92 -32.83 28.05 -9.39
C LEU A 92 -33.91 28.71 -8.53
N GLU A 93 -33.81 30.02 -8.29
CA GLU A 93 -34.77 30.75 -7.49
C GLU A 93 -36.19 30.66 -8.11
N LEU A 94 -36.33 30.90 -9.42
CA LEU A 94 -37.63 30.82 -10.12
C LEU A 94 -38.19 29.39 -10.13
N ARG A 95 -37.33 28.35 -10.28
CA ARG A 95 -37.75 26.95 -10.21
C ARG A 95 -38.24 26.58 -8.80
N ARG A 96 -37.56 27.05 -7.72
CA ARG A 96 -38.00 26.87 -6.33
C ARG A 96 -39.34 27.56 -6.05
N GLN A 97 -39.53 28.77 -6.56
CA GLN A 97 -40.80 29.50 -6.41
C GLN A 97 -41.96 28.76 -7.08
N HIS A 98 -41.73 28.12 -8.22
CA HIS A 98 -42.79 27.45 -8.99
C HIS A 98 -43.05 26.01 -8.51
N PHE A 99 -41.99 25.21 -8.28
CA PHE A 99 -42.09 23.77 -8.00
C PHE A 99 -41.95 23.43 -6.51
N GLY A 100 -41.51 24.38 -5.66
CA GLY A 100 -41.09 24.10 -4.30
C GLY A 100 -39.66 23.50 -4.23
N GLU A 101 -39.26 23.14 -3.00
CA GLU A 101 -37.87 22.70 -2.74
C GLU A 101 -37.55 21.28 -3.27
N ARG A 102 -38.54 20.45 -3.58
CA ARG A 102 -38.34 19.04 -3.96
C ARG A 102 -38.88 18.75 -5.36
N HIS A 103 -38.09 19.10 -6.37
CA HIS A 103 -38.45 18.84 -7.76
C HIS A 103 -37.22 18.49 -8.60
N PRO A 104 -37.31 17.60 -9.62
CA PRO A 104 -36.18 17.29 -10.51
C PRO A 104 -35.53 18.50 -11.18
N ASP A 105 -36.28 19.48 -11.56
CA ASP A 105 -35.76 20.73 -12.20
C ASP A 105 -34.98 21.59 -11.20
N VAL A 106 -35.32 21.57 -9.92
CA VAL A 106 -34.55 22.22 -8.85
C VAL A 106 -33.23 21.48 -8.66
N ALA A 107 -33.26 20.15 -8.66
CA ALA A 107 -32.01 19.34 -8.61
C ALA A 107 -31.10 19.63 -9.81
N GLN A 108 -31.65 19.78 -11.01
CA GLN A 108 -30.89 20.13 -12.21
C GLN A 108 -30.20 21.50 -12.09
N SER A 109 -30.87 22.51 -11.53
CA SER A 109 -30.24 23.82 -11.30
C SER A 109 -29.16 23.78 -10.21
N LEU A 110 -29.34 22.97 -9.17
CA LEU A 110 -28.33 22.75 -8.13
C LEU A 110 -27.08 22.08 -8.71
N GLU A 111 -27.25 21.06 -9.56
CA GLU A 111 -26.17 20.41 -10.29
C GLU A 111 -25.39 21.40 -11.15
N GLN A 112 -26.08 22.20 -11.97
CA GLN A 112 -25.46 23.23 -12.81
C GLN A 112 -24.62 24.22 -11.98
N LEU A 113 -25.15 24.67 -10.85
CA LEU A 113 -24.40 25.52 -9.91
C LEU A 113 -23.23 24.80 -9.26
N GLY A 114 -23.37 23.50 -8.98
CA GLY A 114 -22.29 22.66 -8.49
C GLY A 114 -21.15 22.56 -9.50
N ILE A 115 -21.46 22.31 -10.77
CA ILE A 115 -20.50 22.30 -11.89
C ILE A 115 -19.80 23.65 -12.01
N LEU A 116 -20.55 24.76 -11.96
CA LEU A 116 -19.99 26.12 -12.02
C LEU A 116 -19.05 26.39 -10.81
N ALA A 117 -19.45 26.02 -9.62
CA ALA A 117 -18.59 26.12 -8.43
C ALA A 117 -17.29 25.32 -8.57
N TYR A 118 -17.37 24.10 -9.12
CA TYR A 118 -16.21 23.27 -9.45
C TYR A 118 -15.28 23.97 -10.45
N GLN A 119 -15.80 24.52 -11.56
CA GLN A 119 -15.02 25.22 -12.57
C GLN A 119 -14.33 26.47 -12.03
N LEU A 120 -14.92 27.10 -11.03
CA LEU A 120 -14.37 28.26 -10.33
C LEU A 120 -13.39 27.89 -9.19
N GLY A 121 -13.19 26.59 -8.91
CA GLY A 121 -12.33 26.11 -7.85
C GLY A 121 -12.95 26.19 -6.45
N ALA A 122 -14.25 26.47 -6.32
CA ALA A 122 -14.98 26.55 -5.06
C ALA A 122 -15.54 25.17 -4.66
N TYR A 123 -14.63 24.19 -4.40
CA TYR A 123 -14.95 22.77 -4.28
C TYR A 123 -15.88 22.43 -3.10
N ASP A 124 -15.79 23.12 -1.97
CA ASP A 124 -16.72 22.92 -0.83
C ASP A 124 -18.16 23.29 -1.18
N ARG A 125 -18.33 24.38 -1.91
CA ARG A 125 -19.64 24.79 -2.44
C ARG A 125 -20.16 23.80 -3.49
N ALA A 126 -19.28 23.31 -4.35
CA ALA A 126 -19.61 22.32 -5.36
C ALA A 126 -20.10 21.01 -4.71
N GLU A 127 -19.38 20.47 -3.71
CA GLU A 127 -19.78 19.28 -2.96
C GLU A 127 -21.19 19.46 -2.36
N THR A 128 -21.42 20.57 -1.66
CA THR A 128 -22.72 20.83 -1.01
C THR A 128 -23.88 20.88 -2.03
N LEU A 129 -23.69 21.53 -3.18
CA LEU A 129 -24.72 21.66 -4.19
C LEU A 129 -25.03 20.35 -4.90
N VAL A 130 -24.00 19.57 -5.25
CA VAL A 130 -24.17 18.28 -5.94
C VAL A 130 -24.75 17.23 -4.98
N ASP A 131 -24.36 17.23 -3.71
CA ASP A 131 -24.94 16.33 -2.69
C ASP A 131 -26.45 16.61 -2.51
N GLN A 132 -26.85 17.89 -2.46
CA GLN A 132 -28.27 18.26 -2.45
C GLN A 132 -29.00 17.81 -3.70
N ALA A 133 -28.40 17.94 -4.89
CA ALA A 133 -28.96 17.48 -6.15
C ALA A 133 -29.13 15.96 -6.17
N LEU A 134 -28.11 15.21 -5.71
CA LEU A 134 -28.13 13.76 -5.59
C LEU A 134 -29.27 13.29 -4.69
N ALA A 135 -29.33 13.78 -3.46
CA ALA A 135 -30.38 13.42 -2.52
C ALA A 135 -31.80 13.69 -3.07
N MET A 136 -31.96 14.81 -3.79
CA MET A 136 -33.24 15.17 -4.41
C MET A 136 -33.57 14.25 -5.59
N ARG A 137 -32.60 13.92 -6.45
CA ARG A 137 -32.79 12.99 -7.58
C ARG A 137 -33.13 11.59 -7.09
N GLU A 138 -32.44 11.07 -6.06
CA GLU A 138 -32.76 9.78 -5.44
C GLU A 138 -34.22 9.74 -4.91
N ALA A 139 -34.64 10.79 -4.23
CA ALA A 139 -35.97 10.88 -3.67
C ALA A 139 -37.10 11.01 -4.71
N THR A 140 -36.82 11.64 -5.87
CA THR A 140 -37.86 11.96 -6.89
C THR A 140 -37.85 10.99 -8.07
N LEU A 141 -36.71 10.43 -8.44
CA LEU A 141 -36.54 9.59 -9.63
C LEU A 141 -36.22 8.10 -9.29
N GLY A 142 -35.84 7.83 -8.04
CA GLY A 142 -35.39 6.52 -7.62
C GLY A 142 -33.86 6.31 -7.78
N SER A 143 -33.32 5.36 -7.04
CA SER A 143 -31.88 5.14 -6.86
C SER A 143 -31.12 4.64 -8.09
N ASP A 144 -31.83 4.12 -9.09
CA ASP A 144 -31.27 3.50 -10.32
C ASP A 144 -31.44 4.39 -11.57
N HIS A 145 -31.85 5.64 -11.39
CA HIS A 145 -32.06 6.52 -12.53
C HIS A 145 -30.74 7.09 -13.07
N ALA A 146 -30.61 7.25 -14.40
CA ALA A 146 -29.36 7.74 -15.04
C ALA A 146 -28.89 9.10 -14.51
N LEU A 147 -29.80 10.02 -14.16
CA LEU A 147 -29.47 11.30 -13.54
C LEU A 147 -28.90 11.16 -12.11
N VAL A 148 -29.21 10.08 -11.39
CA VAL A 148 -28.57 9.75 -10.11
C VAL A 148 -27.12 9.35 -10.35
N ALA A 149 -26.86 8.54 -11.39
CA ALA A 149 -25.49 8.18 -11.77
C ALA A 149 -24.64 9.40 -12.17
N GLU A 150 -25.24 10.41 -12.79
CA GLU A 150 -24.59 11.68 -13.11
C GLU A 150 -24.16 12.40 -11.82
N SER A 151 -25.08 12.65 -10.87
CA SER A 151 -24.75 13.29 -9.60
C SER A 151 -23.72 12.49 -8.79
N LEU A 152 -23.80 11.14 -8.80
CA LEU A 152 -22.81 10.28 -8.15
C LEU A 152 -21.42 10.47 -8.74
N SER A 153 -21.31 10.51 -10.07
CA SER A 153 -20.04 10.71 -10.77
C SER A 153 -19.47 12.12 -10.51
N ASP A 154 -20.32 13.14 -10.50
CA ASP A 154 -19.91 14.52 -10.26
C ASP A 154 -19.46 14.71 -8.80
N LEU A 155 -20.21 14.18 -7.83
CA LEU A 155 -19.83 14.21 -6.43
C LEU A 155 -18.48 13.49 -6.21
N ALA A 156 -18.32 12.31 -6.80
CA ALA A 156 -17.07 11.56 -6.72
C ALA A 156 -15.89 12.33 -7.33
N SER A 157 -16.10 13.02 -8.45
CA SER A 157 -15.08 13.86 -9.10
C SER A 157 -14.69 15.07 -8.25
N ILE A 158 -15.64 15.72 -7.59
CA ILE A 158 -15.39 16.82 -6.66
C ILE A 158 -14.58 16.33 -5.45
N LEU A 159 -14.96 15.21 -4.85
CA LEU A 159 -14.25 14.61 -3.72
C LEU A 159 -12.81 14.24 -4.08
N LEU A 160 -12.60 13.67 -5.27
CA LEU A 160 -11.27 13.33 -5.77
C LEU A 160 -10.36 14.57 -5.88
N VAL A 161 -10.89 15.68 -6.40
CA VAL A 161 -10.12 16.94 -6.49
C VAL A 161 -9.87 17.55 -5.10
N LYS A 162 -10.75 17.34 -4.13
CA LYS A 162 -10.55 17.73 -2.73
C LYS A 162 -9.48 16.87 -2.01
N GLY A 163 -8.93 15.85 -2.67
CA GLY A 163 -7.93 14.95 -2.11
C GLY A 163 -8.52 13.83 -1.26
N ASP A 164 -9.82 13.60 -1.35
CA ASP A 164 -10.46 12.42 -0.79
C ASP A 164 -10.29 11.26 -1.77
N PHE A 165 -9.47 10.30 -1.42
CA PHE A 165 -9.21 9.13 -2.26
C PHE A 165 -10.00 7.89 -1.78
N VAL A 166 -10.95 8.05 -0.85
CA VAL A 166 -11.72 6.95 -0.25
C VAL A 166 -13.16 6.94 -0.74
N ARG A 167 -13.90 8.02 -0.51
CA ARG A 167 -15.34 8.12 -0.84
C ARG A 167 -15.66 8.05 -2.35
N PRO A 168 -14.78 8.49 -3.31
CA PRO A 168 -15.11 8.47 -4.73
C PRO A 168 -15.35 7.09 -5.32
N GLU A 169 -14.63 6.05 -4.89
CA GLU A 169 -14.70 4.72 -5.52
C GLU A 169 -16.10 4.10 -5.50
N PRO A 170 -16.78 3.94 -4.34
CA PRO A 170 -18.12 3.38 -4.30
C PRO A 170 -19.15 4.23 -5.08
N LEU A 171 -18.98 5.54 -5.13
CA LEU A 171 -19.85 6.43 -5.92
C LEU A 171 -19.67 6.18 -7.43
N PHE A 172 -18.43 6.12 -7.92
CA PHE A 172 -18.16 5.80 -9.32
C PHE A 172 -18.61 4.39 -9.70
N GLN A 173 -18.38 3.40 -8.84
CA GLN A 173 -18.82 2.02 -9.09
C GLN A 173 -20.35 1.93 -9.19
N ARG A 174 -21.08 2.61 -8.30
CA ARG A 174 -22.54 2.69 -8.36
C ARG A 174 -23.01 3.38 -9.65
N ALA A 175 -22.38 4.50 -10.02
CA ALA A 175 -22.70 5.20 -11.27
C ALA A 175 -22.47 4.31 -12.50
N LEU A 176 -21.37 3.55 -12.51
CA LEU A 176 -21.03 2.62 -13.59
C LEU A 176 -22.11 1.53 -13.75
N VAL A 177 -22.53 0.90 -12.66
CA VAL A 177 -23.59 -0.12 -12.66
C VAL A 177 -24.92 0.44 -13.21
N ILE A 178 -25.28 1.66 -12.81
CA ILE A 178 -26.51 2.30 -13.29
C ILE A 178 -26.43 2.57 -14.81
N TYR A 179 -25.31 3.11 -15.31
CA TYR A 179 -25.15 3.39 -16.74
C TYR A 179 -25.05 2.12 -17.58
N GLU A 180 -24.39 1.05 -17.11
CA GLU A 180 -24.32 -0.23 -17.81
C GLU A 180 -25.71 -0.90 -17.90
N LYS A 181 -26.53 -0.80 -16.83
CA LYS A 181 -27.91 -1.26 -16.82
C LYS A 181 -28.78 -0.44 -17.79
N ALA A 182 -28.68 0.89 -17.72
CA ALA A 182 -29.42 1.79 -18.61
C ALA A 182 -29.02 1.57 -20.10
N TYR A 183 -27.77 1.26 -20.38
CA TYR A 183 -27.30 0.91 -21.73
C TYR A 183 -27.94 -0.38 -22.26
N ALA A 184 -28.09 -1.39 -21.41
CA ALA A 184 -28.71 -2.67 -21.82
C ALA A 184 -30.16 -2.50 -22.31
N ASP A 185 -30.87 -1.51 -21.77
CA ASP A 185 -32.28 -1.20 -22.12
C ASP A 185 -32.41 -0.15 -23.23
N ALA A 186 -31.33 0.53 -23.60
CA ALA A 186 -31.33 1.64 -24.56
C ALA A 186 -31.04 1.19 -26.00
N THR A 187 -31.56 1.97 -26.98
CA THR A 187 -31.28 1.78 -28.41
C THR A 187 -30.95 3.11 -29.10
N GLY A 188 -30.24 3.06 -30.24
CA GLY A 188 -29.94 4.26 -31.03
C GLY A 188 -29.06 5.28 -30.28
N ASP A 189 -29.43 6.55 -30.34
CA ASP A 189 -28.67 7.66 -29.74
C ASP A 189 -28.60 7.56 -28.21
N ALA A 190 -29.66 7.06 -27.56
CA ALA A 190 -29.67 6.84 -26.12
C ALA A 190 -28.63 5.81 -25.68
N ALA A 191 -28.46 4.72 -26.42
CA ALA A 191 -27.43 3.72 -26.15
C ALA A 191 -26.02 4.31 -26.33
N THR A 192 -25.82 5.16 -27.34
CA THR A 192 -24.57 5.87 -27.57
C THR A 192 -24.24 6.81 -26.40
N ASP A 193 -25.24 7.58 -25.91
CA ASP A 193 -25.06 8.47 -24.75
C ASP A 193 -24.68 7.68 -23.50
N MET A 194 -25.38 6.58 -23.19
CA MET A 194 -25.05 5.76 -22.01
C MET A 194 -23.63 5.17 -22.09
N GLN A 195 -23.16 4.76 -23.28
CA GLN A 195 -21.78 4.31 -23.43
C GLN A 195 -20.74 5.43 -23.24
N LEU A 196 -21.01 6.63 -23.70
CA LEU A 196 -20.13 7.78 -23.49
C LEU A 196 -20.06 8.14 -21.99
N ARG A 197 -21.20 8.12 -21.28
CA ARG A 197 -21.26 8.30 -19.82
C ARG A 197 -20.50 7.21 -19.07
N THR A 198 -20.65 5.96 -19.51
CA THR A 198 -19.83 4.84 -19.01
C THR A 198 -18.33 5.11 -19.18
N ALA A 199 -17.90 5.60 -20.35
CA ALA A 199 -16.51 5.95 -20.60
C ALA A 199 -16.02 7.11 -19.72
N GLU A 200 -16.86 8.06 -19.37
CA GLU A 200 -16.53 9.15 -18.42
C GLU A 200 -16.29 8.62 -17.00
N VAL A 201 -17.18 7.76 -16.51
CA VAL A 201 -17.01 7.15 -15.19
C VAL A 201 -15.75 6.27 -15.13
N LEU A 202 -15.49 5.47 -16.18
CA LEU A 202 -14.27 4.67 -16.30
C LEU A 202 -13.01 5.54 -16.30
N ASN A 203 -13.03 6.66 -17.01
CA ASN A 203 -11.93 7.62 -17.01
C ASN A 203 -11.64 8.18 -15.60
N ASN A 204 -12.67 8.50 -14.85
CA ASN A 204 -12.54 9.06 -13.51
C ASN A 204 -12.13 8.00 -12.47
N LEU A 205 -12.62 6.76 -12.61
CA LEU A 205 -12.12 5.60 -11.85
C LEU A 205 -10.63 5.35 -12.12
N ALA A 206 -10.22 5.41 -13.40
CA ALA A 206 -8.82 5.27 -13.77
C ALA A 206 -7.94 6.34 -13.11
N LEU A 207 -8.42 7.59 -13.07
CA LEU A 207 -7.72 8.67 -12.38
C LEU A 207 -7.60 8.41 -10.87
N LEU A 208 -8.65 7.93 -10.22
CA LEU A 208 -8.60 7.55 -8.80
C LEU A 208 -7.55 6.45 -8.55
N TYR A 209 -7.52 5.41 -9.40
CA TYR A 209 -6.54 4.33 -9.26
C TYR A 209 -5.10 4.81 -9.51
N ASP A 210 -4.88 5.71 -10.49
CA ASP A 210 -3.58 6.36 -10.68
C ASP A 210 -3.15 7.12 -9.43
N ARG A 211 -4.05 7.90 -8.81
CA ARG A 211 -3.79 8.62 -7.55
C ARG A 211 -3.43 7.73 -6.39
N ARG A 212 -3.98 6.53 -6.36
CA ARG A 212 -3.65 5.50 -5.35
C ARG A 212 -2.43 4.65 -5.72
N GLY A 213 -1.75 4.90 -6.85
CA GLY A 213 -0.60 4.15 -7.33
C GLY A 213 -0.95 2.79 -7.95
N ASN A 214 -2.23 2.49 -8.16
CA ASN A 214 -2.67 1.27 -8.85
C ASN A 214 -2.71 1.48 -10.37
N TYR A 215 -1.52 1.53 -10.96
CA TYR A 215 -1.35 1.86 -12.37
C TYR A 215 -1.91 0.81 -13.31
N GLU A 216 -1.95 -0.46 -12.90
CA GLU A 216 -2.51 -1.55 -13.70
C GLU A 216 -4.04 -1.40 -13.88
N ARG A 217 -4.77 -1.15 -12.80
CA ARG A 217 -6.21 -0.85 -12.88
C ARG A 217 -6.47 0.45 -13.65
N ALA A 218 -5.67 1.46 -13.42
CA ALA A 218 -5.78 2.74 -14.13
C ALA A 218 -5.61 2.53 -15.64
N GLU A 219 -4.57 1.82 -16.09
CA GLU A 219 -4.32 1.49 -17.50
C GLU A 219 -5.52 0.74 -18.10
N SER A 220 -6.01 -0.31 -17.42
CA SER A 220 -7.15 -1.11 -17.88
C SER A 220 -8.41 -0.25 -18.12
N HIS A 221 -8.77 0.62 -17.19
CA HIS A 221 -9.93 1.49 -17.32
C HIS A 221 -9.76 2.57 -18.39
N TYR A 222 -8.57 3.16 -18.54
CA TYR A 222 -8.30 4.11 -19.62
C TYR A 222 -8.33 3.45 -21.00
N LEU A 223 -7.81 2.23 -21.15
CA LEU A 223 -7.89 1.48 -22.41
C LEU A 223 -9.35 1.17 -22.78
N ARG A 224 -10.19 0.79 -21.80
CA ARG A 224 -11.62 0.59 -22.04
C ARG A 224 -12.31 1.92 -22.43
N THR A 225 -11.97 3.02 -21.79
CA THR A 225 -12.44 4.37 -22.14
C THR A 225 -12.08 4.73 -23.58
N LEU A 226 -10.80 4.52 -23.93
CA LEU A 226 -10.28 4.79 -25.27
C LEU A 226 -11.01 3.96 -26.33
N GLN A 227 -11.17 2.65 -26.10
CA GLN A 227 -11.89 1.76 -27.02
C GLN A 227 -13.34 2.20 -27.25
N ILE A 228 -14.06 2.62 -26.21
CA ILE A 228 -15.43 3.11 -26.34
C ILE A 228 -15.45 4.40 -27.19
N ARG A 229 -14.58 5.38 -26.87
CA ARG A 229 -14.55 6.68 -27.58
C ARG A 229 -14.12 6.52 -29.04
N GLU A 230 -13.07 5.74 -29.34
CA GLU A 230 -12.63 5.48 -30.73
C GLU A 230 -13.73 4.81 -31.57
N ARG A 231 -14.45 3.85 -30.99
CA ARG A 231 -15.55 3.16 -31.69
C ARG A 231 -16.71 4.11 -32.00
N LEU A 232 -17.08 4.99 -31.07
CA LEU A 232 -18.27 5.84 -31.18
C LEU A 232 -18.02 7.17 -31.90
N ARG A 233 -16.82 7.74 -31.78
CA ARG A 233 -16.47 9.08 -32.28
C ARG A 233 -15.40 9.07 -33.36
N GLY A 234 -14.71 7.94 -33.53
CA GLY A 234 -13.57 7.83 -34.45
C GLY A 234 -12.23 8.14 -33.78
N PRO A 235 -11.11 7.65 -34.34
CA PRO A 235 -9.78 7.72 -33.72
C PRO A 235 -9.17 9.13 -33.63
N ASP A 236 -9.66 10.09 -34.39
CA ASP A 236 -9.19 11.48 -34.47
C ASP A 236 -10.09 12.47 -33.70
N ASP A 237 -11.06 11.99 -32.94
CA ASP A 237 -11.95 12.84 -32.15
C ASP A 237 -11.21 13.49 -30.96
N PRO A 238 -11.43 14.77 -30.62
CA PRO A 238 -10.81 15.43 -29.49
C PRO A 238 -11.03 14.75 -28.13
N THR A 239 -12.14 14.01 -27.95
CA THR A 239 -12.39 13.27 -26.71
C THR A 239 -11.51 12.04 -26.58
N VAL A 240 -11.08 11.43 -27.71
CA VAL A 240 -10.07 10.40 -27.77
C VAL A 240 -8.72 10.94 -27.32
N ALA A 241 -8.35 12.13 -27.79
CA ALA A 241 -7.10 12.77 -27.35
C ALA A 241 -7.06 13.02 -25.84
N SER A 242 -8.18 13.36 -25.21
CA SER A 242 -8.26 13.52 -23.74
C SER A 242 -8.01 12.19 -23.01
N ALA A 243 -8.58 11.08 -23.50
CA ALA A 243 -8.33 9.75 -22.94
C ALA A 243 -6.86 9.33 -23.11
N LEU A 244 -6.28 9.58 -24.29
CA LEU A 244 -4.85 9.34 -24.55
C LEU A 244 -3.95 10.18 -23.64
N ALA A 245 -4.27 11.45 -23.39
CA ALA A 245 -3.50 12.30 -22.49
C ALA A 245 -3.47 11.75 -21.05
N ASN A 246 -4.59 11.20 -20.58
CA ASN A 246 -4.69 10.58 -19.28
C ASN A 246 -3.94 9.23 -19.24
N LEU A 247 -4.10 8.37 -20.23
CA LEU A 247 -3.38 7.11 -20.37
C LEU A 247 -1.87 7.35 -20.43
N GLY A 248 -1.41 8.38 -21.17
CA GLY A 248 -0.02 8.78 -21.21
C GLY A 248 0.51 9.24 -19.83
N GLY A 249 -0.35 9.83 -19.00
CA GLY A 249 -0.05 10.14 -17.60
C GLY A 249 0.22 8.87 -16.79
N VAL A 250 -0.60 7.82 -16.93
CA VAL A 250 -0.37 6.53 -16.25
C VAL A 250 0.90 5.85 -16.73
N TYR A 251 1.18 5.87 -18.04
CA TYR A 251 2.45 5.33 -18.57
C TYR A 251 3.66 6.06 -18.02
N TYR A 252 3.54 7.35 -17.78
CA TYR A 252 4.58 8.10 -17.09
C TYR A 252 4.69 7.65 -15.61
N SER A 253 3.58 7.60 -14.86
CA SER A 253 3.56 7.21 -13.45
C SER A 253 4.12 5.78 -13.24
N SER A 254 3.89 4.89 -14.20
CA SER A 254 4.43 3.52 -14.23
C SER A 254 5.83 3.41 -14.84
N ALA A 255 6.50 4.54 -15.13
CA ALA A 255 7.82 4.64 -15.75
C ALA A 255 7.95 4.00 -17.15
N GLN A 256 6.84 3.82 -17.88
CA GLN A 256 6.79 3.37 -19.26
C GLN A 256 6.96 4.56 -20.23
N TYR A 257 8.09 5.26 -20.15
CA TYR A 257 8.29 6.57 -20.79
C TYR A 257 8.15 6.55 -22.31
N ASP A 258 8.52 5.46 -22.99
CA ASP A 258 8.38 5.36 -24.45
C ASP A 258 6.92 5.30 -24.87
N LYS A 259 6.11 4.49 -24.19
CA LYS A 259 4.65 4.48 -24.40
C LYS A 259 4.01 5.83 -24.05
N ALA A 260 4.50 6.48 -22.99
CA ALA A 260 4.01 7.79 -22.60
C ALA A 260 4.26 8.84 -23.70
N VAL A 261 5.49 8.90 -24.26
CA VAL A 261 5.79 9.83 -25.38
C VAL A 261 4.91 9.54 -26.58
N GLU A 262 4.80 8.29 -27.03
CA GLU A 262 3.95 7.90 -28.17
C GLU A 262 2.49 8.33 -27.96
N THR A 263 1.92 7.96 -26.80
CA THR A 263 0.52 8.22 -26.50
C THR A 263 0.21 9.72 -26.37
N LEU A 264 1.09 10.49 -25.69
CA LEU A 264 0.94 11.91 -25.49
C LEU A 264 1.16 12.72 -26.77
N THR A 265 2.10 12.31 -27.61
CA THR A 265 2.33 12.92 -28.93
C THR A 265 1.11 12.71 -29.82
N ARG A 266 0.50 11.51 -29.83
CA ARG A 266 -0.74 11.25 -30.54
C ARG A 266 -1.88 12.14 -30.01
N ALA A 267 -2.03 12.25 -28.67
CA ALA A 267 -3.03 13.10 -28.06
C ALA A 267 -2.89 14.58 -28.49
N LEU A 268 -1.66 15.10 -28.43
CA LEU A 268 -1.36 16.48 -28.81
C LEU A 268 -1.63 16.72 -30.30
N SER A 269 -1.18 15.82 -31.18
CA SER A 269 -1.41 15.90 -32.63
C SER A 269 -2.90 15.93 -33.02
N ILE A 270 -3.73 15.09 -32.36
CA ILE A 270 -5.19 15.12 -32.60
C ILE A 270 -5.77 16.48 -32.20
N GLN A 271 -5.40 16.99 -31.03
CA GLN A 271 -5.94 18.28 -30.55
C GLN A 271 -5.45 19.46 -31.38
N GLU A 272 -4.21 19.49 -31.83
CA GLU A 272 -3.64 20.56 -32.67
C GLU A 272 -4.29 20.64 -34.07
N LYS A 273 -4.80 19.52 -34.60
CA LYS A 273 -5.56 19.49 -35.86
C LYS A 273 -6.93 20.19 -35.73
N HIS A 274 -7.54 20.11 -34.54
CA HIS A 274 -8.93 20.52 -34.35
C HIS A 274 -9.12 21.83 -33.58
N LEU A 275 -8.10 22.30 -32.86
CA LEU A 275 -8.19 23.38 -31.89
C LEU A 275 -7.22 24.51 -32.21
N ALA A 276 -7.58 25.73 -31.82
CA ALA A 276 -6.69 26.88 -31.90
C ALA A 276 -5.43 26.66 -30.99
N PRO A 277 -4.27 27.26 -31.34
CA PRO A 277 -3.00 27.05 -30.63
C PRO A 277 -3.03 27.35 -29.13
N ASN A 278 -3.91 28.23 -28.67
CA ASN A 278 -4.06 28.60 -27.26
C ASN A 278 -5.29 27.96 -26.58
N HIS A 279 -5.90 26.97 -27.22
CA HIS A 279 -7.09 26.33 -26.66
C HIS A 279 -6.73 25.55 -25.39
N ALA A 280 -7.54 25.67 -24.33
CA ALA A 280 -7.26 25.12 -23.00
C ALA A 280 -7.03 23.60 -22.98
N ALA A 281 -7.59 22.86 -23.93
CA ALA A 281 -7.41 21.41 -24.03
C ALA A 281 -5.95 21.01 -24.32
N LEU A 282 -5.16 21.88 -24.99
CA LEU A 282 -3.74 21.62 -25.30
C LEU A 282 -2.83 21.67 -24.06
N ALA A 283 -3.28 22.32 -22.97
CA ALA A 283 -2.43 22.50 -21.78
C ALA A 283 -2.08 21.17 -21.08
N THR A 284 -3.02 20.24 -20.97
CA THR A 284 -2.81 18.99 -20.25
C THR A 284 -1.87 18.03 -20.99
N PRO A 285 -2.06 17.68 -22.27
CA PRO A 285 -1.11 16.82 -22.97
C PRO A 285 0.29 17.46 -23.11
N SER A 286 0.37 18.79 -23.30
CA SER A 286 1.67 19.50 -23.29
C SER A 286 2.38 19.35 -21.95
N PHE A 287 1.67 19.54 -20.85
CA PHE A 287 2.22 19.36 -19.51
C PHE A 287 2.66 17.93 -19.22
N ASN A 288 1.85 16.93 -19.58
CA ASN A 288 2.18 15.54 -19.39
C ASN A 288 3.40 15.11 -20.22
N LEU A 289 3.48 15.58 -21.46
CA LEU A 289 4.64 15.34 -22.31
C LEU A 289 5.90 16.04 -21.75
N ALA A 290 5.78 17.28 -21.24
CA ALA A 290 6.86 17.97 -20.54
C ALA A 290 7.40 17.16 -19.37
N ALA A 291 6.52 16.56 -18.59
CA ALA A 291 6.90 15.73 -17.47
C ALA A 291 7.62 14.45 -17.89
N VAL A 292 7.28 13.84 -19.02
CA VAL A 292 8.02 12.70 -19.58
C VAL A 292 9.42 13.12 -20.02
N TYR A 293 9.58 14.25 -20.73
CA TYR A 293 10.91 14.76 -21.09
C TYR A 293 11.74 15.12 -19.86
N PHE A 294 11.11 15.74 -18.87
CA PHE A 294 11.75 16.00 -17.58
C PHE A 294 12.26 14.72 -16.93
N ALA A 295 11.45 13.64 -16.92
CA ALA A 295 11.86 12.36 -16.37
C ALA A 295 13.04 11.71 -17.12
N ARG A 296 13.11 11.95 -18.43
CA ARG A 296 14.23 11.51 -19.28
C ARG A 296 15.48 12.38 -19.15
N GLY A 297 15.39 13.52 -18.43
CA GLY A 297 16.50 14.45 -18.25
C GLY A 297 16.64 15.48 -19.38
N ASP A 298 15.70 15.56 -20.31
CA ASP A 298 15.64 16.59 -21.36
C ASP A 298 14.93 17.82 -20.80
N TYR A 299 15.67 18.60 -20.02
CA TYR A 299 15.13 19.74 -19.27
C TYR A 299 14.77 20.92 -20.18
N ASP A 300 15.41 21.08 -21.34
CA ASP A 300 15.11 22.19 -22.25
C ASP A 300 13.77 21.95 -22.95
N ALA A 301 13.53 20.77 -23.50
CA ALA A 301 12.23 20.39 -24.06
C ALA A 301 11.11 20.41 -23.00
N ALA A 302 11.43 19.98 -21.77
CA ALA A 302 10.48 20.02 -20.67
C ALA A 302 10.11 21.46 -20.28
N GLU A 303 11.08 22.39 -20.18
CA GLU A 303 10.83 23.80 -19.87
C GLU A 303 9.92 24.43 -20.91
N GLU A 304 10.21 24.25 -22.21
CA GLU A 304 9.40 24.80 -23.31
C GLU A 304 7.93 24.35 -23.20
N LEU A 305 7.70 23.05 -23.02
CA LEU A 305 6.35 22.49 -22.94
C LEU A 305 5.64 22.89 -21.63
N PHE A 306 6.33 22.98 -20.50
CA PHE A 306 5.75 23.49 -19.25
C PHE A 306 5.38 24.98 -19.36
N GLN A 307 6.22 25.81 -20.00
CA GLN A 307 5.90 27.23 -20.26
C GLN A 307 4.69 27.34 -21.19
N ARG A 308 4.62 26.53 -22.26
CA ARG A 308 3.45 26.45 -23.15
C ARG A 308 2.18 26.13 -22.38
N ALA A 309 2.22 25.07 -21.57
CA ALA A 309 1.05 24.66 -20.78
C ALA A 309 0.62 25.73 -19.77
N LEU A 310 1.57 26.39 -19.09
CA LEU A 310 1.31 27.49 -18.17
C LEU A 310 0.70 28.69 -18.89
N SER A 311 1.25 29.12 -20.02
CA SER A 311 0.75 30.24 -20.80
C SER A 311 -0.70 30.01 -21.29
N ILE A 312 -1.00 28.79 -21.76
CA ILE A 312 -2.37 28.42 -22.15
C ILE A 312 -3.33 28.52 -20.96
N ASP A 313 -2.97 27.94 -19.80
CA ASP A 313 -3.84 27.96 -18.63
C ASP A 313 -3.99 29.38 -18.04
N GLN A 314 -2.96 30.23 -18.08
CA GLN A 314 -3.03 31.64 -17.65
C GLN A 314 -4.01 32.48 -18.49
N GLN A 315 -4.15 32.17 -19.78
CA GLN A 315 -5.09 32.84 -20.67
C GLN A 315 -6.55 32.37 -20.50
N ASN A 316 -6.74 31.17 -19.98
CA ASN A 316 -8.05 30.50 -19.94
C ASN A 316 -8.65 30.34 -18.54
N LEU A 317 -7.87 30.54 -17.45
CA LEU A 317 -8.31 30.30 -16.07
C LEU A 317 -8.20 31.56 -15.21
N ASP A 318 -8.96 31.58 -14.11
CA ASP A 318 -8.79 32.60 -13.07
C ASP A 318 -7.37 32.49 -12.47
N PRO A 319 -6.68 33.60 -12.18
CA PRO A 319 -5.32 33.62 -11.63
C PRO A 319 -5.14 32.81 -10.32
N ARG A 320 -6.23 32.53 -9.62
CA ARG A 320 -6.22 31.72 -8.38
C ARG A 320 -6.64 30.26 -8.59
N HIS A 321 -6.83 29.85 -9.85
CA HIS A 321 -7.28 28.49 -10.12
C HIS A 321 -6.19 27.45 -9.76
N PRO A 322 -6.50 26.36 -9.02
CA PRO A 322 -5.50 25.38 -8.53
C PRO A 322 -4.66 24.73 -9.64
N ARG A 323 -5.20 24.58 -10.85
CA ARG A 323 -4.46 24.06 -12.01
C ARG A 323 -3.22 24.88 -12.35
N LEU A 324 -3.28 26.23 -12.18
CA LEU A 324 -2.12 27.09 -12.40
C LEU A 324 -0.98 26.75 -11.44
N ALA A 325 -1.31 26.45 -10.18
CA ALA A 325 -0.29 26.02 -9.22
C ALA A 325 0.44 24.75 -9.68
N THR A 326 -0.27 23.82 -10.30
CA THR A 326 0.34 22.61 -10.86
C THR A 326 1.32 22.93 -12.01
N ARG A 327 0.95 23.85 -12.92
CA ARG A 327 1.83 24.29 -14.02
C ARG A 327 3.07 25.00 -13.48
N LEU A 328 2.87 25.89 -12.51
CA LEU A 328 3.95 26.62 -11.82
C LEU A 328 4.91 25.67 -11.13
N MET A 329 4.41 24.64 -10.45
CA MET A 329 5.24 23.62 -9.80
C MET A 329 6.12 22.86 -10.80
N GLY A 330 5.54 22.44 -11.95
CA GLY A 330 6.30 21.72 -12.98
C GLY A 330 7.44 22.56 -13.54
N LEU A 331 7.17 23.82 -13.86
CA LEU A 331 8.19 24.74 -14.35
C LEU A 331 9.24 25.05 -13.26
N ALA A 332 8.82 25.28 -12.02
CA ALA A 332 9.73 25.55 -10.90
C ALA A 332 10.70 24.39 -10.65
N GLU A 333 10.23 23.14 -10.77
CA GLU A 333 11.08 21.96 -10.57
C GLU A 333 12.11 21.79 -11.67
N VAL A 334 11.78 22.04 -12.93
CA VAL A 334 12.75 22.07 -14.03
C VAL A 334 13.82 23.12 -13.79
N LEU A 335 13.42 24.35 -13.45
CA LEU A 335 14.35 25.44 -13.17
C LEU A 335 15.24 25.15 -11.96
N ARG A 336 14.70 24.51 -10.92
CA ARG A 336 15.51 24.06 -9.77
C ARG A 336 16.59 23.08 -10.20
N LEU A 337 16.27 22.09 -11.04
CA LEU A 337 17.27 21.10 -11.52
C LEU A 337 18.23 21.68 -12.57
N LYS A 338 17.85 22.77 -13.25
CA LYS A 338 18.80 23.54 -14.08
C LYS A 338 19.69 24.45 -13.24
N GLY A 339 19.45 24.59 -11.91
CA GLY A 339 20.20 25.50 -11.04
C GLY A 339 19.72 26.96 -11.08
N GLU A 340 18.62 27.25 -11.75
CA GLU A 340 18.04 28.57 -11.94
C GLU A 340 17.11 28.93 -10.75
N TYR A 341 17.69 28.91 -9.54
CA TYR A 341 16.94 29.01 -8.29
C TYR A 341 16.16 30.30 -8.11
N GLU A 342 16.71 31.44 -8.59
CA GLU A 342 16.05 32.74 -8.51
C GLU A 342 14.78 32.83 -9.37
N ARG A 343 14.73 32.08 -10.48
CA ARG A 343 13.52 31.94 -11.30
C ARG A 343 12.53 30.96 -10.72
N ALA A 344 13.01 29.89 -10.05
CA ALA A 344 12.17 28.86 -9.46
C ALA A 344 11.41 29.34 -8.19
N ASP A 345 12.04 30.15 -7.35
CA ASP A 345 11.52 30.56 -6.04
C ASP A 345 10.14 31.24 -6.14
N PRO A 346 9.94 32.30 -6.95
CA PRO A 346 8.64 32.96 -7.06
C PRO A 346 7.54 32.03 -7.61
N LEU A 347 7.89 31.05 -8.45
CA LEU A 347 6.92 30.08 -8.98
C LEU A 347 6.44 29.12 -7.89
N TYR A 348 7.33 28.62 -7.06
CA TYR A 348 6.95 27.81 -5.91
C TYR A 348 6.09 28.59 -4.90
N GLU A 349 6.45 29.85 -4.61
CA GLU A 349 5.68 30.69 -3.69
C GLU A 349 4.27 30.94 -4.22
N GLN A 350 4.16 31.30 -5.50
CA GLN A 350 2.87 31.51 -6.14
C GLN A 350 2.02 30.23 -6.14
N ALA A 351 2.62 29.08 -6.47
CA ALA A 351 1.95 27.79 -6.46
C ALA A 351 1.44 27.43 -5.05
N PHE A 352 2.26 27.64 -4.02
CA PHE A 352 1.87 27.44 -2.63
C PHE A 352 0.69 28.32 -2.24
N THR A 353 0.76 29.63 -2.52
CA THR A 353 -0.29 30.60 -2.19
C THR A 353 -1.62 30.25 -2.85
N ILE A 354 -1.60 29.87 -4.14
CA ILE A 354 -2.80 29.45 -4.86
C ILE A 354 -3.41 28.22 -4.21
N ARG A 355 -2.59 27.18 -3.93
CA ARG A 355 -3.08 25.92 -3.33
C ARG A 355 -3.63 26.12 -1.92
N GLU A 356 -2.91 26.83 -1.05
CA GLU A 356 -3.35 27.08 0.33
C GLU A 356 -4.68 27.86 0.34
N HIS A 357 -4.83 28.87 -0.53
CA HIS A 357 -6.05 29.67 -0.59
C HIS A 357 -7.23 28.91 -1.22
N ALA A 358 -7.00 28.17 -2.30
CA ALA A 358 -8.09 27.55 -3.06
C ALA A 358 -8.52 26.17 -2.53
N LEU A 359 -7.58 25.43 -1.91
CA LEU A 359 -7.82 24.05 -1.46
C LEU A 359 -7.89 23.94 0.07
N GLY A 360 -7.50 24.99 0.77
CA GLY A 360 -7.35 24.99 2.22
C GLY A 360 -5.98 24.46 2.70
N PRO A 361 -5.56 24.85 3.91
CA PRO A 361 -4.21 24.58 4.43
C PRO A 361 -3.92 23.10 4.70
N ALA A 362 -4.95 22.25 4.82
CA ALA A 362 -4.81 20.82 5.09
C ALA A 362 -4.79 19.94 3.83
N HIS A 363 -4.91 20.54 2.63
CA HIS A 363 -5.01 19.75 1.40
C HIS A 363 -3.67 19.08 1.02
N PRO A 364 -3.67 17.81 0.50
CA PRO A 364 -2.45 17.09 0.12
C PRO A 364 -1.53 17.87 -0.82
N GLN A 365 -2.09 18.62 -1.75
CA GLN A 365 -1.32 19.43 -2.70
C GLN A 365 -0.57 20.60 -2.05
N VAL A 366 -1.00 21.05 -0.87
CA VAL A 366 -0.25 22.04 -0.09
C VAL A 366 1.02 21.40 0.47
N ALA A 367 0.95 20.14 0.90
CA ALA A 367 2.15 19.37 1.29
C ALA A 367 3.16 19.29 0.14
N ASP A 368 2.70 19.00 -1.09
CA ASP A 368 3.58 18.95 -2.27
C ASP A 368 4.33 20.29 -2.49
N ALA A 369 3.61 21.42 -2.39
CA ALA A 369 4.22 22.72 -2.57
C ALA A 369 5.25 23.03 -1.46
N LEU A 370 4.96 22.66 -0.21
CA LEU A 370 5.89 22.82 0.91
C LEU A 370 7.15 21.98 0.73
N ILE A 371 7.03 20.73 0.27
CA ILE A 371 8.19 19.87 0.04
C ILE A 371 9.01 20.37 -1.16
N GLY A 372 8.37 20.79 -2.26
CA GLY A 372 9.09 21.41 -3.38
C GLY A 372 9.89 22.66 -2.96
N ARG A 373 9.28 23.52 -2.13
CA ARG A 373 9.97 24.67 -1.53
C ARG A 373 11.10 24.25 -0.59
N SER A 374 10.89 23.20 0.20
CA SER A 374 11.94 22.64 1.06
C SER A 374 13.16 22.21 0.23
N LEU A 375 12.95 21.51 -0.88
CA LEU A 375 14.03 21.10 -1.78
C LEU A 375 14.77 22.30 -2.37
N LEU A 376 14.05 23.35 -2.74
CA LEU A 376 14.66 24.60 -3.22
C LEU A 376 15.52 25.26 -2.13
N ARG A 377 14.98 25.39 -0.89
CA ARG A 377 15.72 25.95 0.26
C ARG A 377 16.96 25.11 0.57
N TRP A 378 16.85 23.79 0.50
CA TRP A 378 18.02 22.91 0.66
C TRP A 378 19.06 23.12 -0.46
N ALA A 379 18.62 23.18 -1.73
CA ALA A 379 19.51 23.43 -2.86
C ALA A 379 20.25 24.78 -2.76
N THR A 380 19.62 25.80 -2.18
CA THR A 380 20.22 27.12 -1.91
C THR A 380 20.96 27.20 -0.58
N SER A 381 21.19 26.07 0.10
CA SER A 381 21.90 25.97 1.40
C SER A 381 21.17 26.64 2.59
N ASN A 382 19.91 26.99 2.45
CA ASN A 382 19.08 27.42 3.58
C ASN A 382 18.43 26.20 4.25
N VAL A 383 19.26 25.42 4.98
CA VAL A 383 18.85 24.12 5.55
C VAL A 383 17.81 24.29 6.67
N SER A 384 17.85 25.39 7.43
CA SER A 384 16.89 25.65 8.53
C SER A 384 15.45 25.78 7.98
N ASP A 385 15.28 26.59 6.93
CA ASP A 385 13.99 26.76 6.28
C ASP A 385 13.55 25.47 5.58
N ALA A 386 14.50 24.75 4.97
CA ALA A 386 14.22 23.46 4.36
C ALA A 386 13.61 22.48 5.38
N VAL A 387 14.20 22.34 6.56
CA VAL A 387 13.69 21.49 7.64
C VAL A 387 12.29 21.93 8.09
N THR A 388 12.07 23.23 8.26
CA THR A 388 10.78 23.77 8.71
C THR A 388 9.66 23.49 7.70
N LEU A 389 9.95 23.70 6.41
CA LEU A 389 8.99 23.44 5.34
C LEU A 389 8.71 21.95 5.17
N LEU A 390 9.75 21.09 5.27
CA LEU A 390 9.59 19.65 5.22
C LEU A 390 8.75 19.13 6.41
N ALA A 391 8.99 19.63 7.60
CA ALA A 391 8.22 19.28 8.80
C ALA A 391 6.71 19.57 8.62
N ARG A 392 6.39 20.76 8.10
CA ARG A 392 4.99 21.14 7.83
C ARG A 392 4.39 20.25 6.71
N GLY A 393 5.13 19.99 5.65
CA GLY A 393 4.69 19.13 4.54
C GLY A 393 4.43 17.69 5.01
N ALA A 394 5.35 17.11 5.79
CA ALA A 394 5.22 15.77 6.35
C ALA A 394 3.99 15.62 7.27
N ALA A 395 3.74 16.61 8.12
CA ALA A 395 2.56 16.60 9.00
C ALA A 395 1.24 16.61 8.20
N LEU A 396 1.15 17.38 7.11
CA LEU A 396 -0.02 17.38 6.22
C LEU A 396 -0.15 16.06 5.48
N ARG A 397 0.95 15.47 5.04
CA ARG A 397 0.97 14.17 4.38
C ARG A 397 0.43 13.07 5.28
N GLU A 398 0.81 13.10 6.57
CA GLU A 398 0.32 12.12 7.54
C GLU A 398 -1.21 12.19 7.73
N GLN A 399 -1.79 13.38 7.76
CA GLN A 399 -3.25 13.54 7.82
C GLN A 399 -3.94 12.87 6.64
N THR A 400 -3.40 13.03 5.42
CA THR A 400 -3.92 12.38 4.22
C THR A 400 -3.73 10.86 4.27
N LEU A 401 -2.55 10.40 4.65
CA LEU A 401 -2.24 8.98 4.78
C LEU A 401 -3.17 8.30 5.78
N ALA A 402 -3.39 8.94 6.93
CA ALA A 402 -4.33 8.47 7.92
C ALA A 402 -5.71 8.21 7.34
N LEU A 403 -6.22 9.14 6.54
CA LEU A 403 -7.52 8.99 5.89
C LEU A 403 -7.52 7.86 4.84
N VAL A 404 -6.52 7.80 3.98
CA VAL A 404 -6.42 6.77 2.92
C VAL A 404 -6.36 5.35 3.51
N LEU A 405 -5.68 5.19 4.65
CA LEU A 405 -5.57 3.88 5.30
C LEU A 405 -6.85 3.41 6.00
N THR A 406 -7.87 4.26 6.15
CA THR A 406 -9.17 3.83 6.72
C THR A 406 -9.99 2.94 5.80
N ALA A 407 -9.72 2.93 4.51
CA ALA A 407 -10.48 2.18 3.52
C ALA A 407 -9.57 1.45 2.51
N GLY A 408 -10.18 0.61 1.69
CA GLY A 408 -9.48 -0.13 0.66
C GLY A 408 -8.87 -1.45 1.15
N SER A 409 -8.46 -2.27 0.19
CA SER A 409 -7.73 -3.52 0.44
C SER A 409 -6.31 -3.25 0.94
N GLU A 410 -5.66 -4.27 1.48
CA GLU A 410 -4.25 -4.17 1.89
C GLU A 410 -3.35 -3.78 0.71
N GLU A 411 -3.60 -4.33 -0.47
CA GLU A 411 -2.84 -4.01 -1.69
C GLU A 411 -2.99 -2.52 -2.08
N ALA A 412 -4.22 -1.98 -2.03
CA ALA A 412 -4.45 -0.57 -2.32
C ALA A 412 -3.70 0.35 -1.34
N LYS A 413 -3.70 0.02 -0.04
CA LYS A 413 -2.95 0.75 1.00
C LYS A 413 -1.44 0.72 0.74
N ARG A 414 -0.91 -0.46 0.39
CA ARG A 414 0.50 -0.65 0.07
C ARG A 414 0.93 0.13 -1.17
N LEU A 415 0.14 0.09 -2.23
CA LEU A 415 0.43 0.84 -3.46
C LEU A 415 0.49 2.34 -3.18
N TYR A 416 -0.45 2.87 -2.39
CA TYR A 416 -0.40 4.28 -1.99
C TYR A 416 0.84 4.62 -1.17
N LEU A 417 1.20 3.79 -0.17
CA LEU A 417 2.41 3.99 0.63
C LEU A 417 3.68 4.03 -0.23
N ARG A 418 3.78 3.18 -1.24
CA ARG A 418 4.91 3.19 -2.19
C ARG A 418 5.06 4.51 -2.96
N THR A 419 3.98 5.26 -3.15
CA THR A 419 4.07 6.59 -3.77
C THR A 419 4.77 7.61 -2.87
N LEU A 420 4.98 7.28 -1.60
CA LEU A 420 5.58 8.15 -0.59
C LEU A 420 7.02 7.74 -0.18
N ASP A 421 7.58 6.68 -0.78
CA ASP A 421 8.90 6.15 -0.41
C ASP A 421 10.01 7.22 -0.51
N ASP A 422 10.01 8.03 -1.56
CA ASP A 422 11.00 9.08 -1.77
C ASP A 422 10.97 10.17 -0.67
N GLU A 423 9.81 10.42 -0.05
CA GLU A 423 9.70 11.40 1.04
C GLU A 423 10.51 10.98 2.26
N THR A 424 10.48 9.67 2.58
CA THR A 424 11.29 9.11 3.66
C THR A 424 12.78 9.22 3.34
N ASP A 425 13.17 8.85 2.11
CA ASP A 425 14.56 8.96 1.63
C ASP A 425 15.07 10.41 1.71
N ILE A 426 14.25 11.38 1.30
CA ILE A 426 14.56 12.83 1.35
C ILE A 426 14.71 13.29 2.80
N ALA A 427 13.77 12.93 3.69
CA ALA A 427 13.80 13.36 5.08
C ALA A 427 15.03 12.81 5.82
N VAL A 428 15.34 11.51 5.64
CA VAL A 428 16.53 10.87 6.21
C VAL A 428 17.80 11.51 5.66
N SER A 429 17.85 11.78 4.35
CA SER A 429 19.02 12.42 3.71
C SER A 429 19.23 13.87 4.16
N LEU A 430 18.16 14.64 4.30
CA LEU A 430 18.23 16.00 4.82
C LEU A 430 18.79 16.01 6.26
N HIS A 431 18.29 15.11 7.10
CA HIS A 431 18.75 15.00 8.48
C HIS A 431 20.21 14.56 8.54
N LEU A 432 20.53 13.34 8.05
CA LEU A 432 21.87 12.74 8.24
C LEU A 432 22.95 13.45 7.42
N GLY A 433 22.60 14.01 6.27
CA GLY A 433 23.56 14.64 5.37
C GLY A 433 23.72 16.14 5.55
N ALA A 434 22.62 16.90 5.73
CA ALA A 434 22.64 18.35 5.75
C ALA A 434 22.40 18.98 7.12
N ALA A 435 21.65 18.30 8.00
CA ALA A 435 21.25 18.84 9.32
C ALA A 435 21.44 17.82 10.45
N PRO A 436 22.62 17.16 10.60
CA PRO A 436 22.79 16.04 11.55
C PRO A 436 22.63 16.44 13.02
N GLN A 437 22.77 17.72 13.35
CA GLN A 437 22.60 18.25 14.71
C GLN A 437 21.21 18.82 14.98
N SER A 438 20.32 18.83 13.99
CA SER A 438 18.98 19.39 14.12
C SER A 438 18.03 18.38 14.72
N THR A 439 17.56 18.64 15.92
CA THR A 439 16.54 17.81 16.59
C THR A 439 15.22 17.79 15.82
N THR A 440 14.86 18.90 15.18
CA THR A 440 13.67 18.98 14.31
C THR A 440 13.84 18.10 13.07
N ALA A 441 15.00 18.15 12.41
CA ALA A 441 15.26 17.28 11.25
C ALA A 441 15.26 15.80 11.66
N ALA A 442 15.86 15.46 12.80
CA ALA A 442 15.81 14.12 13.37
C ALA A 442 14.38 13.66 13.63
N ALA A 443 13.55 14.51 14.24
CA ALA A 443 12.14 14.19 14.53
C ALA A 443 11.31 13.98 13.24
N VAL A 444 11.53 14.79 12.20
CA VAL A 444 10.86 14.63 10.91
C VAL A 444 11.29 13.35 10.20
N ALA A 445 12.59 13.09 10.13
CA ALA A 445 13.11 11.89 9.47
C ALA A 445 12.65 10.62 10.21
N PHE A 446 12.80 10.59 11.52
CA PHE A 446 12.38 9.46 12.34
C PHE A 446 10.86 9.27 12.33
N GLY A 447 10.10 10.37 12.40
CA GLY A 447 8.63 10.34 12.25
C GLY A 447 8.22 9.71 10.94
N ASN A 448 8.80 10.12 9.80
CA ASN A 448 8.52 9.52 8.49
C ASN A 448 8.84 8.02 8.45
N VAL A 449 9.95 7.59 9.06
CA VAL A 449 10.29 6.16 9.14
C VAL A 449 9.22 5.39 9.92
N LEU A 450 8.86 5.88 11.11
CA LEU A 450 7.83 5.25 11.95
C LEU A 450 6.47 5.20 11.27
N GLU A 451 6.08 6.28 10.56
CA GLU A 451 4.77 6.40 9.91
C GLU A 451 4.64 5.62 8.60
N ARG A 452 5.75 5.15 8.01
CA ARG A 452 5.71 4.39 6.73
C ARG A 452 5.92 2.90 6.94
N LYS A 453 6.86 2.51 7.80
CA LYS A 453 7.26 1.12 7.99
C LYS A 453 6.15 0.26 8.59
N GLY A 454 5.75 -0.81 7.89
CA GLY A 454 4.73 -1.74 8.33
C GLY A 454 3.29 -1.19 8.39
N ARG A 455 3.04 0.02 7.89
CA ARG A 455 1.78 0.74 8.05
C ARG A 455 0.56 0.05 7.44
N SER A 456 0.73 -0.62 6.28
CA SER A 456 -0.36 -1.37 5.64
C SER A 456 -0.81 -2.56 6.49
N LEU A 457 0.16 -3.24 7.14
CA LEU A 457 -0.10 -4.36 8.04
C LEU A 457 -0.91 -3.91 9.24
N ASP A 458 -0.51 -2.82 9.89
CA ASP A 458 -1.19 -2.32 11.09
C ASP A 458 -2.62 -1.91 10.79
N ALA A 459 -2.83 -1.19 9.68
CA ALA A 459 -4.16 -0.77 9.27
C ALA A 459 -5.09 -1.97 9.07
N MET A 460 -4.61 -3.04 8.41
CA MET A 460 -5.40 -4.26 8.22
C MET A 460 -5.63 -5.03 9.52
N THR A 461 -4.59 -5.19 10.34
CA THR A 461 -4.71 -5.84 11.65
C THR A 461 -5.76 -5.16 12.52
N ASP A 462 -5.75 -3.84 12.54
CA ASP A 462 -6.69 -3.04 13.28
C ASP A 462 -8.13 -3.15 12.75
N HIS A 463 -8.32 -3.21 11.42
CA HIS A 463 -9.65 -3.41 10.82
C HIS A 463 -10.22 -4.78 11.20
N LEU A 464 -9.44 -5.84 11.01
CA LEU A 464 -9.87 -7.21 11.35
C LEU A 464 -10.13 -7.35 12.86
N ALA A 465 -9.28 -6.75 13.69
CA ALA A 465 -9.46 -6.73 15.15
C ALA A 465 -10.74 -6.03 15.57
N THR A 466 -11.11 -4.93 14.92
CA THR A 466 -12.32 -4.16 15.21
C THR A 466 -13.57 -4.99 14.89
N LEU A 467 -13.62 -5.67 13.74
CA LEU A 467 -14.72 -6.55 13.36
C LEU A 467 -14.84 -7.76 14.31
N ARG A 468 -13.71 -8.41 14.62
CA ARG A 468 -13.69 -9.55 15.56
C ARG A 468 -14.16 -9.20 16.98
N ARG A 469 -13.94 -7.95 17.44
CA ARG A 469 -14.43 -7.48 18.76
C ARG A 469 -15.94 -7.32 18.82
N ARG A 470 -16.58 -6.99 17.74
CA ARG A 470 -18.02 -6.66 17.71
C ARG A 470 -18.93 -7.86 17.89
N LEU A 471 -18.48 -9.06 17.51
CA LEU A 471 -19.23 -10.31 17.58
C LEU A 471 -20.55 -10.29 16.79
N ASP A 472 -20.71 -9.39 15.82
CA ASP A 472 -21.86 -9.34 14.91
C ASP A 472 -21.82 -10.55 13.95
N ASP A 473 -22.96 -11.18 13.70
CA ASP A 473 -23.03 -12.36 12.84
C ASP A 473 -22.65 -12.01 11.39
N SER A 474 -22.97 -10.83 10.91
CA SER A 474 -22.61 -10.37 9.56
C SER A 474 -21.12 -10.08 9.40
N ASP A 475 -20.44 -9.65 10.48
CA ASP A 475 -18.99 -9.45 10.48
C ASP A 475 -18.25 -10.79 10.54
N ARG A 476 -18.79 -11.78 11.29
CA ARG A 476 -18.25 -13.15 11.28
C ARG A 476 -18.36 -13.78 9.90
N GLU A 477 -19.53 -13.69 9.26
CA GLU A 477 -19.75 -14.22 7.92
C GLU A 477 -18.78 -13.58 6.91
N LEU A 478 -18.53 -12.27 7.00
CA LEU A 478 -17.55 -11.58 6.15
C LEU A 478 -16.13 -12.11 6.36
N LEU A 479 -15.70 -12.30 7.60
CA LEU A 479 -14.38 -12.84 7.92
C LEU A 479 -14.25 -14.32 7.51
N ASP A 480 -15.30 -15.13 7.65
CA ASP A 480 -15.31 -16.51 7.19
C ASP A 480 -15.25 -16.61 5.66
N GLN A 481 -15.96 -15.74 4.93
CA GLN A 481 -15.89 -15.63 3.47
C GLN A 481 -14.48 -15.23 3.02
N LEU A 482 -13.85 -14.27 3.68
CA LEU A 482 -12.48 -13.85 3.38
C LEU A 482 -11.48 -15.00 3.60
N SER A 483 -11.57 -15.68 4.74
CA SER A 483 -10.70 -16.84 5.04
C SER A 483 -10.90 -17.98 4.04
N HIS A 484 -12.14 -18.24 3.63
CA HIS A 484 -12.45 -19.27 2.63
C HIS A 484 -11.89 -18.93 1.24
N ALA A 485 -12.04 -17.70 0.78
CA ALA A 485 -11.49 -17.25 -0.50
C ALA A 485 -9.94 -17.30 -0.51
N GLN A 486 -9.30 -16.93 0.62
CA GLN A 486 -7.86 -17.04 0.80
C GLN A 486 -7.38 -18.51 0.75
N GLY A 487 -8.09 -19.44 1.40
CA GLY A 487 -7.78 -20.87 1.35
C GLY A 487 -7.94 -21.45 -0.05
N GLN A 488 -9.01 -21.09 -0.78
CA GLN A 488 -9.20 -21.52 -2.17
C GLN A 488 -8.08 -21.03 -3.09
N LEU A 489 -7.66 -19.78 -2.94
CA LEU A 489 -6.56 -19.21 -3.71
C LEU A 489 -5.24 -19.92 -3.38
N ALA A 490 -4.94 -20.12 -2.09
CA ALA A 490 -3.74 -20.82 -1.64
C ALA A 490 -3.66 -22.24 -2.22
N ALA A 491 -4.73 -23.02 -2.11
CA ALA A 491 -4.81 -24.37 -2.64
C ALA A 491 -4.64 -24.41 -4.18
N LEU A 492 -5.23 -23.43 -4.90
CA LEU A 492 -5.09 -23.33 -6.36
C LEU A 492 -3.64 -23.02 -6.76
N LEU A 493 -2.99 -22.08 -6.07
CA LEU A 493 -1.63 -21.66 -6.36
C LEU A 493 -0.60 -22.76 -6.03
N LEU A 494 -0.78 -23.49 -4.92
CA LEU A 494 0.07 -24.64 -4.55
C LEU A 494 -0.02 -25.80 -5.55
N ARG A 495 -1.22 -26.02 -6.17
CA ARG A 495 -1.41 -27.03 -7.23
C ARG A 495 -0.76 -26.63 -8.55
N GLY A 496 -0.41 -25.35 -8.71
CA GLY A 496 0.11 -24.75 -9.92
C GLY A 496 -1.00 -24.29 -10.88
N VAL A 497 -0.82 -23.10 -11.43
CA VAL A 497 -1.75 -22.46 -12.38
C VAL A 497 -1.18 -22.59 -13.79
N SER A 498 -1.64 -23.59 -14.53
CA SER A 498 -1.11 -23.91 -15.87
C SER A 498 -2.12 -23.64 -17.01
N THR A 499 -3.42 -23.74 -16.75
CA THR A 499 -4.48 -23.55 -17.75
C THR A 499 -5.07 -22.14 -17.67
N ASP A 500 -5.66 -21.69 -18.78
CA ASP A 500 -6.29 -20.36 -18.82
C ASP A 500 -7.53 -20.28 -17.92
N ASP A 501 -8.24 -21.39 -17.70
CA ASP A 501 -9.34 -21.50 -16.75
C ASP A 501 -8.85 -21.34 -15.30
N GLN A 502 -7.73 -21.98 -14.94
CA GLN A 502 -7.09 -21.80 -13.64
C GLN A 502 -6.60 -20.37 -13.41
N LYS A 503 -6.04 -19.73 -14.45
CA LYS A 503 -5.66 -18.30 -14.40
C LYS A 503 -6.87 -17.40 -14.18
N SER A 504 -7.96 -17.67 -14.88
CA SER A 504 -9.22 -16.95 -14.71
C SER A 504 -9.77 -17.11 -13.29
N THR A 505 -9.78 -18.35 -12.77
CA THR A 505 -10.20 -18.64 -11.39
C THR A 505 -9.33 -17.94 -10.35
N ALA A 506 -8.01 -17.97 -10.51
CA ALA A 506 -7.10 -17.25 -9.60
C ALA A 506 -7.35 -15.74 -9.63
N THR A 507 -7.60 -15.18 -10.81
CA THR A 507 -7.93 -13.74 -10.96
C THR A 507 -9.25 -13.39 -10.29
N ALA A 508 -10.27 -14.24 -10.44
CA ALA A 508 -11.58 -14.05 -9.79
C ALA A 508 -11.47 -14.13 -8.26
N LEU A 509 -10.72 -15.10 -7.72
CA LEU A 509 -10.49 -15.23 -6.27
C LEU A 509 -9.75 -14.03 -5.70
N ARG A 510 -8.75 -13.48 -6.41
CA ARG A 510 -8.05 -12.25 -6.01
C ARG A 510 -8.99 -11.06 -5.95
N ALA A 511 -9.81 -10.89 -6.97
CA ALA A 511 -10.81 -9.82 -6.99
C ALA A 511 -11.80 -9.96 -5.82
N GLU A 512 -12.20 -11.18 -5.51
CA GLU A 512 -13.10 -11.47 -4.38
C GLU A 512 -12.43 -11.17 -3.02
N ILE A 513 -11.19 -11.62 -2.79
CA ILE A 513 -10.42 -11.31 -1.57
C ILE A 513 -10.32 -9.79 -1.40
N GLN A 514 -9.94 -9.09 -2.46
CA GLN A 514 -9.80 -7.64 -2.43
C GLN A 514 -11.13 -6.95 -2.09
N ARG A 515 -12.24 -7.39 -2.68
CA ARG A 515 -13.58 -6.88 -2.39
C ARG A 515 -13.98 -7.12 -0.93
N LEU A 516 -13.67 -8.29 -0.37
CA LEU A 516 -13.96 -8.63 1.02
C LEU A 516 -13.10 -7.79 2.00
N GLU A 517 -11.81 -7.57 1.69
CA GLU A 517 -10.94 -6.68 2.46
C GLU A 517 -11.42 -5.22 2.42
N GLU A 518 -11.86 -4.73 1.27
CA GLU A 518 -12.45 -3.40 1.10
C GLU A 518 -13.73 -3.26 1.96
N THR A 519 -14.60 -4.28 1.93
CA THR A 519 -15.81 -4.33 2.75
C THR A 519 -15.49 -4.34 4.24
N ALA A 520 -14.51 -5.14 4.66
CA ALA A 520 -14.05 -5.19 6.04
C ALA A 520 -13.48 -3.84 6.51
N SER A 521 -12.68 -3.20 5.67
CA SER A 521 -12.13 -1.87 5.95
C SER A 521 -13.23 -0.81 6.08
N ALA A 522 -14.21 -0.79 5.17
CA ALA A 522 -15.33 0.15 5.20
C ALA A 522 -16.18 -0.01 6.47
N ARG A 523 -16.60 -1.24 6.80
CA ARG A 523 -17.38 -1.53 8.04
C ARG A 523 -16.62 -1.16 9.31
N SER A 524 -15.31 -1.41 9.34
CA SER A 524 -14.47 -1.02 10.48
C SER A 524 -14.34 0.50 10.60
N SER A 525 -14.27 1.24 9.49
CA SER A 525 -14.13 2.70 9.50
C SER A 525 -15.38 3.41 10.01
N GLU A 526 -16.58 2.90 9.71
CA GLU A 526 -17.85 3.42 10.23
C GLU A 526 -17.94 3.37 11.77
N LEU A 527 -17.21 2.44 12.38
CA LEU A 527 -17.22 2.22 13.83
C LEU A 527 -16.20 3.09 14.59
N ARG A 528 -15.30 3.76 13.89
CA ARG A 528 -14.23 4.56 14.51
C ARG A 528 -14.50 6.05 14.40
N ALA A 529 -14.77 6.67 15.53
CA ALA A 529 -14.91 8.12 15.64
C ALA A 529 -13.60 8.89 15.36
N SER A 530 -12.44 8.24 15.41
CA SER A 530 -11.13 8.81 15.02
C SER A 530 -10.04 7.73 14.98
N PHE A 531 -9.31 7.66 13.90
CA PHE A 531 -8.05 6.91 13.81
C PHE A 531 -7.00 7.70 14.59
N LYS A 532 -6.72 7.27 15.82
CA LYS A 532 -5.70 7.93 16.65
C LYS A 532 -4.35 7.31 16.35
N HIS A 533 -3.51 8.03 15.59
CA HIS A 533 -2.13 7.63 15.36
C HIS A 533 -1.29 7.85 16.61
N ALA A 534 -0.40 6.90 16.89
CA ALA A 534 0.61 7.09 17.90
C ALA A 534 1.62 8.13 17.39
N THR A 535 1.61 9.31 17.97
CA THR A 535 2.60 10.35 17.70
C THR A 535 3.99 9.92 18.21
N LEU A 536 5.06 10.51 17.67
CA LEU A 536 6.42 10.29 18.20
C LEU A 536 6.50 10.52 19.72
N THR A 537 5.71 11.45 20.25
CA THR A 537 5.63 11.71 21.69
C THR A 537 5.00 10.53 22.43
N GLU A 538 3.87 10.00 21.96
CA GLU A 538 3.21 8.83 22.56
C GLU A 538 4.09 7.57 22.47
N ILE A 539 4.79 7.38 21.34
CA ILE A 539 5.75 6.27 21.18
C ILE A 539 6.88 6.42 22.19
N ARG A 540 7.46 7.61 22.34
CA ARG A 540 8.51 7.92 23.31
C ARG A 540 8.06 7.66 24.75
N GLU A 541 6.88 8.10 25.11
CA GLU A 541 6.30 7.91 26.45
C GLU A 541 6.03 6.43 26.77
N ALA A 542 5.78 5.62 25.74
CA ALA A 542 5.60 4.19 25.87
C ALA A 542 6.92 3.42 26.05
N VAL A 543 8.09 3.99 25.72
CA VAL A 543 9.38 3.33 25.94
C VAL A 543 9.67 3.25 27.43
N PRO A 544 9.88 2.06 28.06
CA PRO A 544 10.28 1.94 29.45
C PRO A 544 11.66 2.59 29.73
N ASP A 545 11.90 3.02 30.96
CA ASP A 545 13.12 3.76 31.33
C ASP A 545 14.40 2.96 31.12
N ASP A 546 14.34 1.63 31.25
CA ASP A 546 15.47 0.69 31.09
C ASP A 546 15.60 0.18 29.64
N THR A 547 14.82 0.74 28.70
CA THR A 547 14.68 0.22 27.34
C THR A 547 15.17 1.24 26.30
N VAL A 548 15.82 0.72 25.26
CA VAL A 548 16.16 1.45 24.02
C VAL A 548 15.43 0.81 22.85
N LEU A 549 14.71 1.61 22.09
CA LEU A 549 14.24 1.24 20.77
C LEU A 549 15.31 1.56 19.72
N ILE A 550 15.64 0.60 18.86
CA ILE A 550 16.47 0.82 17.67
C ILE A 550 15.60 0.60 16.44
N GLU A 551 15.40 1.65 15.68
CA GLU A 551 14.71 1.61 14.39
C GLU A 551 15.73 1.64 13.26
N TYR A 552 15.89 0.54 12.53
CA TYR A 552 16.70 0.50 11.31
C TYR A 552 15.85 0.87 10.11
N VAL A 553 16.46 1.58 9.15
CA VAL A 553 15.83 1.96 7.89
C VAL A 553 16.82 1.83 6.75
N SER A 554 16.36 1.22 5.65
CA SER A 554 17.08 1.18 4.38
C SER A 554 16.59 2.35 3.51
N TYR A 555 17.48 3.27 3.17
CA TYR A 555 17.15 4.48 2.43
C TYR A 555 18.12 4.71 1.27
N ARG A 556 17.72 5.54 0.30
CA ARG A 556 18.58 6.03 -0.78
C ARG A 556 18.99 7.45 -0.46
N PRO A 557 20.30 7.75 -0.34
CA PRO A 557 20.76 9.12 -0.17
C PRO A 557 20.25 10.01 -1.29
N PHE A 558 19.65 11.14 -0.94
CA PHE A 558 19.12 12.10 -1.88
C PHE A 558 20.07 13.29 -2.04
N PHE A 559 20.43 13.60 -3.28
CA PHE A 559 21.33 14.68 -3.66
C PHE A 559 20.56 15.81 -4.34
N VAL A 560 20.15 16.80 -3.58
CA VAL A 560 19.20 17.85 -3.99
C VAL A 560 19.64 18.68 -5.20
N ARG A 561 20.95 18.75 -5.49
CA ARG A 561 21.55 19.50 -6.62
C ARG A 561 21.83 18.64 -7.84
N ASN A 562 21.72 17.33 -7.72
CA ASN A 562 22.00 16.44 -8.83
C ASN A 562 20.84 16.43 -9.83
N LYS A 563 21.18 16.12 -11.09
CA LYS A 563 20.17 15.79 -12.10
C LYS A 563 19.30 14.63 -11.61
N ARG A 564 18.07 14.59 -12.08
CA ARG A 564 17.09 13.62 -11.63
C ARG A 564 17.55 12.17 -11.66
N ALA A 565 18.21 11.74 -12.73
CA ALA A 565 18.72 10.36 -12.86
C ALA A 565 19.76 9.98 -11.80
N GLU A 566 20.41 10.98 -11.21
CA GLU A 566 21.48 10.85 -10.22
C GLU A 566 21.07 11.40 -8.85
N ALA A 567 19.79 11.76 -8.69
CA ALA A 567 19.28 12.38 -7.45
C ALA A 567 19.29 11.40 -6.27
N PHE A 568 19.15 10.11 -6.53
CA PHE A 568 19.24 9.09 -5.51
C PHE A 568 20.46 8.19 -5.71
N GLY A 569 21.21 8.00 -4.63
CA GLY A 569 22.38 7.11 -4.59
C GLY A 569 22.02 5.65 -4.35
N ALA A 570 23.05 4.81 -4.23
CA ALA A 570 22.93 3.43 -3.81
C ALA A 570 22.32 3.35 -2.39
N ARG A 571 21.55 2.30 -2.12
CA ARG A 571 20.91 2.12 -0.83
C ARG A 571 21.92 2.02 0.31
N ARG A 572 21.55 2.60 1.43
CA ARG A 572 22.31 2.58 2.69
C ARG A 572 21.38 2.18 3.83
N TYR A 573 21.96 1.68 4.89
CA TYR A 573 21.23 1.56 6.16
C TYR A 573 21.49 2.77 7.05
N ALA A 574 20.48 3.17 7.79
CA ALA A 574 20.59 4.10 8.90
C ALA A 574 19.90 3.51 10.13
N ALA A 575 20.28 4.00 11.31
CA ALA A 575 19.63 3.64 12.56
C ALA A 575 19.27 4.88 13.36
N TYR A 576 18.08 4.87 13.95
CA TYR A 576 17.59 5.83 14.91
C TYR A 576 17.38 5.12 16.25
N THR A 577 17.83 5.73 17.34
CA THR A 577 17.57 5.21 18.69
C THR A 577 16.65 6.13 19.46
N LEU A 578 15.64 5.56 20.11
CA LEU A 578 14.68 6.27 20.93
C LEU A 578 14.73 5.75 22.36
N ARG A 579 14.81 6.68 23.29
CA ARG A 579 14.60 6.48 24.74
C ARG A 579 13.44 7.35 25.21
N ARG A 580 13.01 7.13 26.44
CA ARG A 580 11.93 7.93 27.05
C ARG A 580 12.23 9.42 27.09
N ASP A 581 13.50 9.82 27.20
CA ASP A 581 13.96 11.19 27.20
C ASP A 581 14.10 11.84 25.82
N GLY A 582 14.01 11.05 24.73
CA GLY A 582 14.02 11.55 23.37
C GLY A 582 14.79 10.68 22.37
N ILE A 583 15.04 11.24 21.17
CA ILE A 583 15.92 10.62 20.16
C ILE A 583 17.34 10.73 20.70
N ALA A 584 17.94 9.59 21.04
CA ALA A 584 19.24 9.55 21.72
C ALA A 584 20.42 9.55 20.72
N ASN A 585 20.26 8.92 19.56
CA ASN A 585 21.28 8.87 18.50
C ASN A 585 20.64 8.59 17.14
N SER A 586 21.34 9.01 16.08
CA SER A 586 21.01 8.68 14.69
C SER A 586 22.27 8.59 13.89
N VAL A 587 22.40 7.54 13.07
CA VAL A 587 23.66 7.26 12.37
C VAL A 587 23.41 6.62 11.01
N ASP A 588 24.19 7.03 10.03
CA ASP A 588 24.31 6.36 8.73
C ASP A 588 25.29 5.20 8.88
N LEU A 589 24.80 3.97 8.67
CA LEU A 589 25.55 2.73 8.84
C LEU A 589 26.34 2.31 7.58
N GLY A 590 26.12 2.97 6.46
CA GLY A 590 26.84 2.69 5.23
C GLY A 590 26.05 1.90 4.18
N ASP A 591 26.80 1.35 3.23
CA ASP A 591 26.27 0.65 2.05
C ASP A 591 25.44 -0.57 2.43
N ALA A 592 24.19 -0.60 1.93
CA ALA A 592 23.24 -1.67 2.26
C ALA A 592 23.68 -3.02 1.67
N ALA A 593 24.22 -3.05 0.46
CA ALA A 593 24.63 -4.30 -0.18
C ALA A 593 25.77 -4.98 0.58
N ALA A 594 26.71 -4.20 1.11
CA ALA A 594 27.81 -4.72 1.93
C ALA A 594 27.31 -5.30 3.27
N ILE A 595 26.34 -4.62 3.90
CA ILE A 595 25.72 -5.12 5.14
C ILE A 595 24.90 -6.38 4.85
N ASP A 596 24.09 -6.39 3.81
CA ASP A 596 23.26 -7.55 3.40
C ASP A 596 24.13 -8.78 3.11
N GLN A 597 25.26 -8.59 2.44
CA GLN A 597 26.21 -9.68 2.21
C GLN A 597 26.76 -10.25 3.53
N ASN A 598 27.12 -9.39 4.48
CA ASN A 598 27.59 -9.84 5.80
C ASN A 598 26.50 -10.53 6.60
N VAL A 599 25.24 -10.07 6.51
CA VAL A 599 24.08 -10.76 7.08
C VAL A 599 23.93 -12.17 6.49
N GLN A 600 24.00 -12.32 5.16
CA GLN A 600 23.89 -13.63 4.50
C GLN A 600 25.01 -14.58 4.94
N ARG A 601 26.26 -14.11 5.01
CA ARG A 601 27.39 -14.91 5.48
C ARG A 601 27.23 -15.33 6.95
N LEU A 602 26.85 -14.40 7.82
CA LEU A 602 26.59 -14.73 9.22
C LEU A 602 25.45 -15.72 9.37
N ARG A 603 24.34 -15.56 8.60
CA ARG A 603 23.20 -16.47 8.63
C ARG A 603 23.61 -17.90 8.24
N ALA A 604 24.40 -18.04 7.16
CA ALA A 604 24.91 -19.34 6.74
C ALA A 604 25.78 -20.00 7.83
N ALA A 605 26.66 -19.24 8.48
CA ALA A 605 27.50 -19.72 9.58
C ALA A 605 26.67 -20.09 10.83
N LEU A 606 25.67 -19.30 11.18
CA LEU A 606 24.75 -19.58 12.28
C LEU A 606 23.92 -20.85 12.07
N ALA A 607 23.57 -21.17 10.82
CA ALA A 607 22.81 -22.36 10.46
C ALA A 607 23.68 -23.65 10.37
N THR A 608 25.00 -23.55 10.60
CA THR A 608 25.96 -24.70 10.50
C THR A 608 26.68 -24.86 11.82
N PRO A 609 26.44 -25.97 12.60
CA PRO A 609 26.97 -26.13 13.96
C PRO A 609 28.49 -26.11 14.08
N ASP A 610 29.23 -26.51 13.02
CA ASP A 610 30.67 -26.67 13.01
C ASP A 610 31.44 -25.51 12.37
N ASP A 611 30.76 -24.38 12.04
CA ASP A 611 31.40 -23.24 11.41
C ASP A 611 32.25 -22.45 12.44
N GLY A 612 33.58 -22.52 12.29
CA GLY A 612 34.55 -21.85 13.16
C GLY A 612 34.53 -20.31 13.02
N ASP A 613 33.96 -19.75 11.93
CA ASP A 613 34.03 -18.33 11.62
C ASP A 613 32.85 -17.54 12.19
N THR A 614 31.83 -18.19 12.77
CA THR A 614 30.60 -17.61 13.28
C THR A 614 30.85 -16.41 14.19
N ARG A 615 31.77 -16.52 15.18
CA ARG A 615 32.06 -15.42 16.10
C ARG A 615 32.72 -14.22 15.40
N GLN A 616 33.59 -14.48 14.42
CA GLN A 616 34.25 -13.42 13.67
C GLN A 616 33.26 -12.66 12.80
N LEU A 617 32.39 -13.36 12.10
CA LEU A 617 31.31 -12.76 11.28
C LEU A 617 30.34 -11.97 12.13
N ALA A 618 29.91 -12.53 13.28
CA ALA A 618 29.02 -11.85 14.23
C ALA A 618 29.65 -10.56 14.79
N ARG A 619 30.96 -10.56 15.06
CA ARG A 619 31.70 -9.37 15.49
C ARG A 619 31.85 -8.33 14.39
N ALA A 620 32.11 -8.76 13.16
CA ALA A 620 32.20 -7.86 12.00
C ALA A 620 30.87 -7.14 11.77
N LEU A 621 29.77 -7.87 11.83
CA LEU A 621 28.45 -7.27 11.68
C LEU A 621 28.07 -6.37 12.87
N TYR A 622 28.35 -6.78 14.12
CA TYR A 622 28.19 -5.93 15.32
C TYR A 622 28.85 -4.58 15.14
N LYS A 623 30.10 -4.57 14.67
CA LYS A 623 30.87 -3.36 14.43
C LYS A 623 30.21 -2.41 13.43
N GLN A 624 29.48 -2.96 12.44
CA GLN A 624 28.82 -2.16 11.42
C GLN A 624 27.49 -1.59 11.89
N ILE A 625 26.66 -2.40 12.60
CA ILE A 625 25.25 -2.05 12.83
C ILE A 625 24.91 -1.73 14.29
N VAL A 626 25.74 -2.10 15.27
CA VAL A 626 25.47 -1.91 16.71
C VAL A 626 26.49 -1.02 17.40
N GLU A 627 27.80 -1.19 17.11
CA GLU A 627 28.88 -0.42 17.74
C GLU A 627 28.68 1.11 17.62
N PRO A 628 28.20 1.66 16.48
CA PRO A 628 27.90 3.09 16.37
C PRO A 628 26.81 3.59 17.33
N LEU A 629 26.02 2.68 17.91
CA LEU A 629 24.93 2.96 18.85
C LEU A 629 25.29 2.64 20.30
N GLU A 630 26.50 2.10 20.57
CA GLU A 630 26.89 1.52 21.86
C GLU A 630 26.74 2.49 23.04
N THR A 631 26.98 3.79 22.81
CA THR A 631 26.82 4.81 23.85
C THR A 631 25.38 4.91 24.34
N THR A 632 24.41 4.69 23.48
CA THR A 632 22.98 4.71 23.81
C THR A 632 22.53 3.42 24.51
N LEU A 633 23.19 2.29 24.21
CA LEU A 633 22.84 0.98 24.76
C LEU A 633 23.40 0.76 26.16
N LYS A 634 24.44 1.51 26.58
CA LYS A 634 25.24 1.24 27.79
C LYS A 634 24.43 1.08 29.06
N ASP A 635 23.37 1.88 29.23
CA ASP A 635 22.56 1.91 30.45
C ASP A 635 21.19 1.23 30.28
N ALA A 636 20.97 0.53 29.16
CA ALA A 636 19.74 -0.19 28.89
C ALA A 636 19.86 -1.66 29.27
N SER A 637 18.88 -2.20 29.98
CA SER A 637 18.76 -3.64 30.20
C SER A 637 18.05 -4.36 29.05
N ARG A 638 17.22 -3.61 28.32
CA ARG A 638 16.39 -4.10 27.20
C ARG A 638 16.64 -3.32 25.92
N VAL A 639 16.73 -4.06 24.81
CA VAL A 639 16.81 -3.51 23.46
C VAL A 639 15.63 -4.01 22.64
N VAL A 640 14.79 -3.10 22.19
CA VAL A 640 13.72 -3.39 21.23
C VAL A 640 14.24 -3.04 19.84
N VAL A 641 14.28 -4.02 18.97
CA VAL A 641 14.83 -3.87 17.61
C VAL A 641 13.70 -3.88 16.60
N SER A 642 13.65 -2.84 15.79
CA SER A 642 12.83 -2.79 14.57
C SER A 642 13.78 -2.89 13.37
N PRO A 643 14.05 -4.09 12.84
CA PRO A 643 14.98 -4.27 11.73
C PRO A 643 14.31 -3.91 10.39
N ASP A 644 15.12 -3.60 9.38
CA ASP A 644 14.68 -3.42 8.00
C ASP A 644 15.55 -4.23 7.04
N GLY A 645 15.04 -4.55 5.85
CA GLY A 645 15.77 -5.32 4.86
C GLY A 645 16.30 -6.65 5.41
N ALA A 646 17.49 -7.03 5.00
CA ALA A 646 18.12 -8.31 5.41
C ALA A 646 18.37 -8.42 6.93
N LEU A 647 18.39 -7.32 7.67
CA LEU A 647 18.55 -7.33 9.13
C LEU A 647 17.41 -8.07 9.85
N ASN A 648 16.27 -8.28 9.20
CA ASN A 648 15.19 -9.12 9.71
C ASN A 648 15.56 -10.62 9.85
N LEU A 649 16.63 -11.07 9.18
CA LEU A 649 16.98 -12.47 9.04
C LEU A 649 18.03 -12.95 10.07
N ILE A 650 18.42 -12.10 11.01
CA ILE A 650 19.45 -12.42 12.02
C ILE A 650 18.95 -12.24 13.45
N PRO A 651 19.40 -13.09 14.38
CA PRO A 651 19.21 -12.87 15.80
C PRO A 651 20.26 -11.89 16.32
N PHE A 652 19.86 -10.66 16.67
CA PHE A 652 20.76 -9.65 17.23
C PHE A 652 21.46 -10.14 18.51
N GLY A 653 20.83 -11.04 19.26
CA GLY A 653 21.41 -11.67 20.45
C GLY A 653 22.71 -12.43 20.21
N ALA A 654 22.90 -12.95 18.98
CA ALA A 654 24.11 -13.67 18.57
C ALA A 654 25.24 -12.77 18.07
N LEU A 655 25.05 -11.47 18.00
CA LEU A 655 26.11 -10.52 17.64
C LEU A 655 27.16 -10.45 18.77
N VAL A 656 28.44 -10.34 18.38
CA VAL A 656 29.56 -10.39 19.32
C VAL A 656 30.11 -9.00 19.61
N THR A 657 30.10 -8.60 20.87
CA THR A 657 30.60 -7.31 21.35
C THR A 657 32.14 -7.20 21.27
N PRO A 658 32.72 -5.99 21.36
CA PRO A 658 34.18 -5.83 21.45
C PRO A 658 34.84 -6.61 22.63
N ARG A 659 34.04 -6.92 23.67
CA ARG A 659 34.52 -7.71 24.82
C ARG A 659 34.48 -9.22 24.59
N ASN A 660 34.18 -9.66 23.38
CA ASN A 660 34.03 -11.05 22.96
C ASN A 660 32.89 -11.82 23.66
N THR A 661 31.86 -11.11 24.11
CA THR A 661 30.61 -11.65 24.65
C THR A 661 29.49 -11.52 23.61
N PHE A 662 28.50 -12.38 23.65
CA PHE A 662 27.31 -12.22 22.83
C PHE A 662 26.40 -11.11 23.41
N LEU A 663 25.70 -10.41 22.54
CA LEU A 663 24.83 -9.29 22.96
C LEU A 663 23.72 -9.76 23.93
N VAL A 664 23.22 -10.99 23.81
CA VAL A 664 22.26 -11.62 24.73
C VAL A 664 22.79 -11.73 26.16
N GLU A 665 24.10 -11.76 26.37
CA GLU A 665 24.67 -11.80 27.71
C GLU A 665 24.48 -10.52 28.49
N THR A 666 24.35 -9.39 27.79
CA THR A 666 24.21 -8.07 28.41
C THR A 666 22.81 -7.47 28.32
N HIS A 667 22.04 -7.81 27.28
CA HIS A 667 20.75 -7.20 27.01
C HIS A 667 19.66 -8.24 26.76
N THR A 668 18.42 -7.94 27.18
CA THR A 668 17.23 -8.65 26.71
C THR A 668 16.79 -8.05 25.38
N ILE A 669 16.60 -8.89 24.36
CA ILE A 669 16.30 -8.44 23.01
C ILE A 669 14.90 -8.90 22.60
N SER A 670 14.10 -7.99 22.06
CA SER A 670 12.80 -8.27 21.46
C SER A 670 12.65 -7.53 20.13
N TYR A 671 11.78 -8.03 19.28
CA TYR A 671 11.59 -7.49 17.93
C TYR A 671 10.19 -6.90 17.78
N VAL A 672 10.10 -5.84 16.99
CA VAL A 672 8.84 -5.22 16.57
C VAL A 672 8.92 -4.94 15.06
N THR A 673 7.77 -4.74 14.42
CA THR A 673 7.75 -4.32 13.01
C THR A 673 8.16 -2.87 12.88
N SER A 674 7.65 -2.02 13.77
CA SER A 674 7.99 -0.59 13.88
C SER A 674 7.88 -0.16 15.34
N GLY A 675 8.65 0.83 15.75
CA GLY A 675 8.53 1.43 17.08
C GLY A 675 7.14 1.99 17.37
N ARG A 676 6.34 2.26 16.33
CA ARG A 676 4.94 2.67 16.46
C ARG A 676 4.07 1.63 17.16
N ASP A 677 4.46 0.36 17.15
CA ASP A 677 3.70 -0.74 17.79
C ASP A 677 3.69 -0.62 19.33
N LEU A 678 4.69 0.06 19.91
CA LEU A 678 4.92 0.08 21.36
C LEU A 678 3.72 0.57 22.20
N PRO A 679 3.04 1.69 21.90
CA PRO A 679 1.88 2.11 22.66
C PRO A 679 0.77 1.05 22.67
N GLY A 680 0.53 0.41 21.53
CA GLY A 680 -0.49 -0.62 21.39
C GLY A 680 -0.11 -1.95 22.08
N LEU A 681 1.17 -2.33 22.05
CA LEU A 681 1.66 -3.53 22.72
C LEU A 681 1.62 -3.38 24.24
N LEU A 682 1.85 -2.16 24.76
CA LEU A 682 1.91 -1.89 26.18
C LEU A 682 0.57 -1.44 26.78
N ASP A 683 -0.49 -1.30 25.95
CA ASP A 683 -1.85 -1.00 26.45
C ASP A 683 -2.49 -2.26 27.07
N ASN A 684 -2.71 -2.20 28.38
CA ASN A 684 -3.34 -3.29 29.15
C ASN A 684 -4.80 -3.58 28.75
N ARG A 685 -5.45 -2.72 27.94
CA ARG A 685 -6.82 -2.93 27.46
C ARG A 685 -6.94 -4.03 26.41
N ARG A 686 -5.84 -4.42 25.74
CA ARG A 686 -5.82 -5.57 24.82
C ARG A 686 -6.07 -6.90 25.50
N GLN A 687 -5.83 -7.01 26.82
CA GLN A 687 -5.94 -8.24 27.60
C GLN A 687 -7.37 -8.65 27.99
N GLN A 688 -8.43 -7.98 27.54
CA GLN A 688 -9.79 -8.15 28.06
C GLN A 688 -10.60 -9.32 27.50
N ARG A 689 -10.11 -10.06 26.49
CA ARG A 689 -10.78 -11.30 26.05
C ARG A 689 -10.29 -12.47 26.90
N ALA A 690 -11.25 -13.19 27.52
CA ALA A 690 -10.93 -14.46 28.18
C ALA A 690 -10.34 -15.42 27.14
N ALA A 691 -9.04 -15.69 27.26
CA ALA A 691 -8.35 -16.61 26.38
C ALA A 691 -8.84 -18.05 26.65
N SER A 692 -8.99 -18.85 25.59
CA SER A 692 -9.26 -20.29 25.76
C SER A 692 -7.99 -21.02 26.23
N ALA A 693 -8.14 -22.29 26.65
CA ALA A 693 -7.02 -23.10 27.10
C ALA A 693 -5.88 -23.14 26.05
N PRO A 694 -4.62 -23.22 26.48
CA PRO A 694 -3.48 -23.40 25.58
C PRO A 694 -3.69 -24.57 24.63
N ALA A 695 -3.18 -24.49 23.40
CA ALA A 695 -3.25 -25.53 22.39
C ALA A 695 -1.85 -25.90 21.90
N VAL A 696 -1.55 -27.19 21.80
CA VAL A 696 -0.27 -27.72 21.30
C VAL A 696 -0.56 -28.65 20.14
N PHE A 697 0.06 -28.41 18.99
CA PHE A 697 0.05 -29.26 17.81
C PHE A 697 1.46 -29.83 17.62
N ALA A 698 1.59 -31.16 17.55
CA ALA A 698 2.88 -31.80 17.39
C ALA A 698 2.77 -33.15 16.68
N ASP A 699 3.89 -33.66 16.15
CA ASP A 699 4.00 -34.94 15.49
C ASP A 699 2.80 -35.29 14.56
N PRO A 700 2.48 -34.44 13.57
CA PRO A 700 1.37 -34.74 12.67
C PRO A 700 1.62 -36.00 11.87
N LEU A 701 0.60 -36.84 11.67
CA LEU A 701 0.68 -37.99 10.79
C LEU A 701 0.66 -37.54 9.33
N PHE A 702 1.83 -37.32 8.74
CA PHE A 702 1.94 -36.80 7.35
C PHE A 702 1.44 -37.78 6.29
N GLU A 703 1.54 -39.11 6.54
CA GLU A 703 1.15 -40.23 5.70
C GLU A 703 -0.36 -40.56 5.85
N GLY A 704 -1.24 -39.75 5.47
CA GLY A 704 -2.69 -39.88 5.29
C GLY A 704 -3.53 -40.69 6.28
N LEU A 705 -4.61 -40.05 6.67
CA LEU A 705 -5.78 -40.71 7.34
C LEU A 705 -6.54 -41.57 6.29
N ARG A 706 -6.24 -42.87 6.15
CA ARG A 706 -7.04 -43.74 5.28
C ARG A 706 -8.45 -43.84 5.80
N ALA A 707 -9.38 -43.18 5.14
CA ALA A 707 -10.77 -43.60 5.15
C ALA A 707 -10.87 -44.96 4.47
N THR A 708 -11.55 -45.90 5.10
CA THR A 708 -11.81 -47.27 4.60
C THR A 708 -12.81 -47.32 3.43
N THR A 709 -13.05 -46.22 2.77
CA THR A 709 -13.88 -46.09 1.55
C THR A 709 -13.09 -45.40 0.45
N SER A 710 -12.78 -46.15 -0.60
CA SER A 710 -12.14 -45.62 -1.81
C SER A 710 -12.94 -44.40 -2.32
N PRO A 711 -12.27 -43.26 -2.58
CA PRO A 711 -12.94 -42.17 -3.27
C PRO A 711 -13.32 -42.60 -4.70
N PRO A 712 -14.41 -42.07 -5.29
CA PRO A 712 -14.75 -42.37 -6.67
C PRO A 712 -13.59 -41.89 -7.56
N GLN A 713 -13.00 -42.83 -8.32
CA GLN A 713 -11.99 -42.55 -9.34
C GLN A 713 -12.62 -41.63 -10.42
N ALA A 714 -12.44 -40.34 -10.25
CA ALA A 714 -12.56 -39.42 -11.34
C ALA A 714 -11.40 -39.71 -12.31
N LYS A 715 -11.71 -40.36 -13.44
CA LYS A 715 -10.78 -40.52 -14.55
C LYS A 715 -10.44 -39.15 -15.13
N THR A 716 -9.49 -38.46 -14.53
CA THR A 716 -8.82 -37.34 -15.17
C THR A 716 -7.60 -37.89 -15.90
N ARG A 717 -7.63 -37.80 -17.24
CA ARG A 717 -6.47 -38.01 -18.10
C ARG A 717 -5.34 -37.12 -17.63
N GLY A 718 -4.14 -37.72 -17.50
CA GLY A 718 -2.94 -37.08 -16.93
C GLY A 718 -2.63 -35.75 -17.58
N ILE A 719 -2.55 -34.76 -16.69
CA ILE A 719 -1.76 -33.56 -16.88
C ILE A 719 -0.71 -33.64 -15.77
N ASP A 720 0.54 -33.51 -16.14
CA ASP A 720 1.72 -33.54 -15.29
C ASP A 720 1.53 -32.48 -14.18
N THR A 721 1.14 -32.91 -12.99
CA THR A 721 0.95 -32.06 -11.83
C THR A 721 2.32 -31.63 -11.36
N GLY A 722 2.58 -30.37 -11.59
CA GLY A 722 3.81 -29.62 -11.54
C GLY A 722 4.83 -29.95 -10.45
N VAL A 723 6.01 -29.48 -10.71
CA VAL A 723 7.26 -29.58 -9.96
C VAL A 723 7.14 -29.27 -8.46
N LEU A 724 6.22 -28.40 -8.03
CA LEU A 724 5.97 -28.03 -6.62
C LEU A 724 5.35 -29.18 -5.80
N SER A 725 4.44 -29.97 -6.37
CA SER A 725 3.78 -31.07 -5.63
C SER A 725 4.71 -32.25 -5.32
N LYS A 726 5.78 -32.42 -6.11
CA LYS A 726 6.81 -33.45 -5.88
C LYS A 726 7.91 -32.96 -4.93
N ALA A 727 8.08 -31.66 -4.73
CA ALA A 727 9.13 -31.09 -3.89
C ALA A 727 8.77 -31.02 -2.39
N LEU A 728 7.49 -31.09 -2.04
CA LEU A 728 7.02 -31.01 -0.65
C LEU A 728 6.58 -32.41 -0.17
N GLN A 729 7.53 -33.22 0.28
CA GLN A 729 7.32 -34.47 1.04
C GLN A 729 7.93 -34.27 2.43
N PHE A 730 7.22 -34.65 3.45
CA PHE A 730 7.61 -34.43 4.83
C PHE A 730 7.78 -35.76 5.56
N ASP A 731 8.93 -35.93 6.23
CA ASP A 731 9.24 -37.10 7.05
C ASP A 731 8.65 -36.95 8.46
N SER A 732 8.42 -38.06 9.15
CA SER A 732 7.96 -38.08 10.54
C SER A 732 8.92 -37.33 11.49
N LEU A 733 8.38 -36.63 12.48
CA LEU A 733 9.10 -35.85 13.49
C LEU A 733 8.86 -36.37 14.92
N PRO A 734 9.34 -37.56 15.28
CA PRO A 734 9.07 -38.16 16.59
C PRO A 734 9.58 -37.30 17.75
N GLY A 735 10.62 -36.49 17.57
CA GLY A 735 11.11 -35.56 18.59
C GLY A 735 10.07 -34.50 19.02
N THR A 736 9.15 -34.15 18.15
CA THR A 736 8.08 -33.20 18.47
C THR A 736 6.98 -33.80 19.34
N ALA A 737 6.78 -35.13 19.28
CA ALA A 737 5.93 -35.83 20.21
C ALA A 737 6.47 -35.74 21.65
N GLU A 738 7.77 -35.99 21.82
CA GLU A 738 8.44 -35.87 23.13
C GLU A 738 8.37 -34.41 23.65
N GLU A 739 8.49 -33.43 22.76
CA GLU A 739 8.34 -32.00 23.08
C GLU A 739 6.94 -31.74 23.63
N ALA A 740 5.88 -32.16 22.92
CA ALA A 740 4.50 -31.96 23.35
C ALA A 740 4.19 -32.63 24.70
N GLU A 741 4.64 -33.88 24.92
CA GLU A 741 4.50 -34.60 26.19
C GLU A 741 5.21 -33.87 27.36
N ALA A 742 6.38 -33.31 27.09
CA ALA A 742 7.13 -32.55 28.08
C ALA A 742 6.47 -31.19 28.39
N ILE A 743 5.92 -30.51 27.37
CA ILE A 743 5.14 -29.28 27.53
C ILE A 743 3.84 -29.54 28.30
N ALA A 744 3.13 -30.65 28.03
CA ALA A 744 1.90 -31.02 28.76
C ALA A 744 2.13 -31.14 30.28
N LYS A 745 3.29 -31.58 30.72
CA LYS A 745 3.67 -31.66 32.14
C LYS A 745 3.84 -30.29 32.78
N VAL A 746 4.21 -29.27 31.98
CA VAL A 746 4.39 -27.86 32.43
C VAL A 746 3.10 -27.07 32.29
N LEU A 747 2.31 -27.36 31.27
CA LEU A 747 1.01 -26.73 30.95
C LEU A 747 -0.11 -27.79 31.03
N PRO A 748 -0.55 -28.18 32.23
CA PRO A 748 -1.51 -29.28 32.40
C PRO A 748 -2.88 -29.01 31.81
N ASP A 749 -3.24 -27.75 31.62
CA ASP A 749 -4.51 -27.33 31.02
C ASP A 749 -4.46 -27.24 29.47
N ALA A 750 -3.32 -27.55 28.87
CA ALA A 750 -3.16 -27.47 27.41
C ALA A 750 -3.91 -28.61 26.70
N ARG A 751 -4.59 -28.26 25.61
CA ARG A 751 -5.15 -29.27 24.70
C ARG A 751 -4.06 -29.72 23.74
N ILE A 752 -3.79 -31.03 23.74
CA ILE A 752 -2.72 -31.61 22.91
C ILE A 752 -3.36 -32.29 21.68
N PHE A 753 -2.87 -31.95 20.50
CA PHE A 753 -3.28 -32.51 19.21
C PHE A 753 -2.05 -33.14 18.56
N MET A 754 -2.07 -34.46 18.37
CA MET A 754 -0.94 -35.23 17.83
C MET A 754 -1.42 -36.27 16.81
N GLY A 755 -0.54 -36.74 15.98
CA GLY A 755 -0.79 -37.77 14.99
C GLY A 755 -1.89 -37.36 14.02
N ALA A 756 -2.93 -38.17 13.94
CA ALA A 756 -4.10 -37.93 13.09
C ALA A 756 -4.97 -36.75 13.55
N ASP A 757 -4.84 -36.27 14.79
CA ASP A 757 -5.61 -35.16 15.34
C ASP A 757 -4.97 -33.80 15.09
N ALA A 758 -3.70 -33.75 14.70
CA ALA A 758 -2.99 -32.51 14.36
C ALA A 758 -3.33 -32.01 12.94
N THR A 759 -4.63 -31.84 12.67
CA THR A 759 -5.15 -31.46 11.35
C THR A 759 -5.26 -29.95 11.17
N GLU A 760 -5.23 -29.53 9.92
CA GLU A 760 -5.43 -28.16 9.51
C GLU A 760 -6.82 -27.60 9.92
N ALA A 761 -7.87 -28.39 9.71
CA ALA A 761 -9.22 -28.03 10.10
C ALA A 761 -9.37 -27.78 11.61
N ARG A 762 -8.72 -28.60 12.46
CA ARG A 762 -8.69 -28.35 13.90
C ARG A 762 -7.99 -27.06 14.27
N LEU A 763 -6.88 -26.75 13.62
CA LEU A 763 -6.14 -25.51 13.87
C LEU A 763 -6.98 -24.29 13.44
N LYS A 764 -7.62 -24.34 12.28
CA LYS A 764 -8.54 -23.30 11.79
C LYS A 764 -9.79 -23.14 12.70
N SER A 765 -10.19 -24.18 13.43
CA SER A 765 -11.32 -24.10 14.36
C SER A 765 -11.01 -23.43 15.69
N LEU A 766 -9.75 -23.16 16.02
CA LEU A 766 -9.35 -22.49 17.25
C LEU A 766 -9.90 -21.06 17.33
N ARG A 767 -10.19 -20.64 18.55
CA ARG A 767 -10.65 -19.26 18.83
C ARG A 767 -9.87 -18.72 20.04
N GLY A 768 -8.84 -17.93 19.78
CA GLY A 768 -8.03 -17.22 20.76
C GLY A 768 -7.45 -18.10 21.88
N PRO A 769 -6.68 -19.16 21.59
CA PRO A 769 -6.00 -19.92 22.63
C PRO A 769 -5.02 -19.00 23.37
N ALA A 770 -4.89 -19.15 24.70
CA ALA A 770 -3.97 -18.32 25.47
C ALA A 770 -2.52 -18.43 24.97
N ILE A 771 -2.14 -19.65 24.62
CA ILE A 771 -0.88 -20.00 23.96
C ILE A 771 -1.21 -20.97 22.82
N LEU A 772 -0.61 -20.76 21.66
CA LEU A 772 -0.63 -21.70 20.55
C LEU A 772 0.81 -22.15 20.31
N HIS A 773 1.08 -23.45 20.53
CA HIS A 773 2.37 -24.06 20.23
C HIS A 773 2.21 -25.02 19.06
N ILE A 774 3.03 -24.87 18.01
CA ILE A 774 3.03 -25.73 16.83
C ILE A 774 4.44 -26.26 16.60
N ALA A 775 4.59 -27.57 16.78
CA ALA A 775 5.85 -28.30 16.56
C ALA A 775 5.69 -29.25 15.36
N THR A 776 6.12 -28.78 14.18
CA THR A 776 5.95 -29.48 12.90
C THR A 776 7.02 -29.04 11.90
N HIS A 777 6.95 -29.51 10.63
CA HIS A 777 7.73 -28.91 9.56
C HIS A 777 7.19 -27.55 9.16
N GLY A 778 8.07 -26.55 9.14
CA GLY A 778 7.86 -25.31 8.43
C GLY A 778 8.59 -25.33 7.10
N PHE A 779 8.09 -24.60 6.12
CA PHE A 779 8.77 -24.42 4.84
C PHE A 779 8.70 -22.99 4.37
N PHE A 780 9.76 -22.57 3.68
CA PHE A 780 9.82 -21.35 2.90
C PHE A 780 10.45 -21.67 1.55
N LEU A 781 9.68 -21.56 0.47
CA LEU A 781 10.14 -21.75 -0.89
C LEU A 781 10.53 -20.37 -1.44
N PRO A 782 11.82 -20.08 -1.70
CA PRO A 782 12.21 -18.82 -2.29
C PRO A 782 11.54 -18.70 -3.67
N GLY A 783 10.78 -17.65 -3.87
CA GLY A 783 10.20 -17.31 -5.17
C GLY A 783 11.32 -17.26 -6.22
N ALA A 784 11.06 -17.66 -7.46
CA ALA A 784 12.04 -17.64 -8.52
C ALA A 784 12.62 -16.22 -8.66
N ALA A 785 13.75 -15.98 -8.05
CA ALA A 785 14.49 -14.75 -8.18
C ALA A 785 14.70 -14.49 -9.67
N ARG A 786 14.24 -13.34 -10.15
CA ARG A 786 14.59 -12.86 -11.50
C ARG A 786 16.08 -13.06 -11.68
N ALA A 787 16.45 -14.00 -12.53
CA ALA A 787 17.83 -14.32 -12.84
C ALA A 787 18.59 -13.04 -13.21
N ALA A 788 19.58 -12.71 -12.42
CA ALA A 788 20.68 -11.85 -12.89
C ALA A 788 21.39 -12.59 -14.03
N PRO A 789 21.86 -11.91 -15.09
CA PRO A 789 22.53 -12.58 -16.19
C PRO A 789 23.78 -13.34 -15.72
N PRO A 790 24.10 -14.51 -16.32
CA PRO A 790 25.06 -15.44 -15.80
C PRO A 790 26.50 -14.91 -15.91
N SER A 791 27.22 -14.90 -14.80
CA SER A 791 28.66 -15.03 -14.79
C SER A 791 28.99 -16.47 -14.43
N SER A 792 29.44 -17.19 -15.45
CA SER A 792 30.16 -18.49 -15.56
C SER A 792 30.42 -19.36 -14.32
N SER A 793 29.83 -20.53 -14.37
CA SER A 793 30.33 -21.87 -14.02
C SER A 793 29.73 -22.59 -12.80
N PRO A 794 29.82 -23.93 -12.74
CA PRO A 794 28.63 -24.76 -13.00
C PRO A 794 28.28 -25.68 -11.81
N ALA A 795 27.11 -26.19 -11.84
CA ALA A 795 26.64 -27.50 -11.43
C ALA A 795 25.40 -27.46 -10.49
N SER A 796 24.36 -28.08 -11.02
CA SER A 796 23.23 -28.75 -10.35
C SER A 796 22.32 -27.92 -9.44
N MET A 797 21.37 -27.22 -10.06
CA MET A 797 20.01 -27.08 -9.52
C MET A 797 19.02 -27.32 -10.67
N VAL A 798 18.10 -28.22 -10.42
CA VAL A 798 17.05 -28.62 -11.35
C VAL A 798 16.21 -27.39 -11.75
N ASP A 799 16.08 -27.19 -13.06
CA ASP A 799 15.22 -26.13 -13.64
C ASP A 799 13.77 -26.29 -13.17
N ALA A 800 13.36 -25.46 -12.21
CA ALA A 800 11.96 -25.26 -11.91
C ALA A 800 11.40 -24.24 -12.93
N PRO A 801 10.27 -24.52 -13.58
CA PRO A 801 9.65 -23.58 -14.51
C PRO A 801 9.23 -22.30 -13.77
N SER A 802 9.62 -21.14 -14.32
CA SER A 802 9.30 -19.83 -13.75
C SER A 802 7.79 -19.61 -13.74
N ILE A 803 7.22 -19.56 -12.54
CA ILE A 803 5.82 -19.18 -12.26
C ILE A 803 5.62 -17.66 -12.35
N GLY A 804 6.68 -16.89 -12.58
CA GLY A 804 6.81 -15.44 -12.43
C GLY A 804 6.00 -14.54 -13.36
N GLY A 805 4.97 -15.03 -14.06
CA GLY A 805 4.10 -14.22 -14.93
C GLY A 805 2.64 -14.09 -14.46
N ILE A 806 2.24 -14.81 -13.41
CA ILE A 806 0.82 -14.97 -13.05
C ILE A 806 0.56 -14.56 -11.58
N MET A 807 1.59 -14.49 -10.74
CA MET A 807 1.47 -14.15 -9.32
C MET A 807 1.90 -12.71 -9.04
N GLY A 808 1.14 -11.98 -8.22
CA GLY A 808 1.62 -10.77 -7.57
C GLY A 808 2.71 -11.11 -6.54
N ASP A 809 3.77 -10.32 -6.46
CA ASP A 809 4.94 -10.52 -5.57
C ASP A 809 4.59 -10.87 -4.10
N ARG A 810 3.42 -10.44 -3.61
CA ARG A 810 2.95 -10.65 -2.23
C ARG A 810 2.36 -12.02 -2.00
N GLU A 811 1.44 -12.44 -2.88
CA GLU A 811 0.72 -13.70 -2.75
C GLU A 811 1.67 -14.87 -2.91
N GLU A 812 2.66 -14.71 -3.80
CA GLU A 812 3.74 -15.67 -3.95
C GLU A 812 4.45 -15.91 -2.61
N ALA A 813 4.86 -14.86 -1.90
CA ALA A 813 5.54 -14.97 -0.61
C ALA A 813 4.67 -15.60 0.49
N LEU A 814 3.36 -15.30 0.54
CA LEU A 814 2.43 -15.82 1.54
C LEU A 814 2.00 -17.28 1.26
N VAL A 815 1.96 -17.69 0.00
CA VAL A 815 1.64 -19.07 -0.38
C VAL A 815 2.88 -19.97 -0.32
N LEU A 816 4.07 -19.43 -0.59
CA LEU A 816 5.34 -20.17 -0.56
C LEU A 816 5.92 -20.38 0.85
N SER A 817 5.21 -19.96 1.90
CA SER A 817 5.57 -20.22 3.30
C SER A 817 4.38 -20.85 4.03
N GLY A 818 4.64 -21.84 4.87
CA GLY A 818 3.56 -22.54 5.58
C GLY A 818 4.06 -23.60 6.55
N LEU A 819 3.09 -24.30 7.12
CA LEU A 819 3.26 -25.39 8.08
C LEU A 819 2.65 -26.68 7.52
N ALA A 820 3.33 -27.80 7.72
CA ALA A 820 2.85 -29.12 7.33
C ALA A 820 2.03 -29.74 8.48
N LEU A 821 0.83 -30.22 8.18
CA LEU A 821 -0.09 -30.83 9.15
C LEU A 821 -0.50 -32.24 8.71
N ALA A 822 -1.31 -32.94 9.50
CA ALA A 822 -1.69 -34.32 9.24
C ALA A 822 -2.32 -34.48 7.84
N GLY A 823 -1.90 -35.50 7.10
CA GLY A 823 -2.39 -35.82 5.76
C GLY A 823 -1.70 -35.08 4.60
N VAL A 824 -0.72 -34.22 4.88
CA VAL A 824 -0.06 -33.36 3.89
C VAL A 824 0.57 -34.12 2.72
N ASN A 825 1.21 -35.30 2.95
CA ASN A 825 1.85 -36.09 1.88
C ASN A 825 0.83 -36.68 0.89
N GLN A 826 -0.44 -36.84 1.31
CA GLN A 826 -1.55 -37.27 0.45
C GLN A 826 -2.42 -36.09 -0.03
N ARG A 827 -2.09 -34.88 0.36
CA ARG A 827 -2.87 -33.68 0.08
C ARG A 827 -4.33 -33.80 0.50
N TRP A 828 -4.56 -34.42 1.66
CA TRP A 828 -5.86 -34.61 2.26
C TRP A 828 -5.75 -34.68 3.80
N SER A 829 -6.26 -33.66 4.47
CA SER A 829 -6.24 -33.51 5.93
C SER A 829 -7.62 -33.68 6.59
N GLY A 830 -8.65 -34.11 5.82
CA GLY A 830 -10.05 -34.12 6.24
C GLY A 830 -10.74 -32.78 5.99
N ASP A 831 -12.07 -32.79 5.99
CA ASP A 831 -12.94 -31.60 5.83
C ASP A 831 -12.63 -30.68 4.63
N GLY A 832 -12.00 -31.23 3.57
CA GLY A 832 -11.67 -30.49 2.36
C GLY A 832 -10.30 -29.80 2.38
N GLU A 833 -9.53 -29.92 3.46
CA GLU A 833 -8.20 -29.33 3.63
C GLU A 833 -7.09 -30.24 3.07
N ASP A 834 -5.95 -29.67 2.67
CA ASP A 834 -4.86 -30.41 2.03
C ASP A 834 -3.66 -30.72 2.96
N GLY A 835 -3.72 -30.27 4.20
CA GLY A 835 -2.69 -30.49 5.20
C GLY A 835 -1.56 -29.46 5.17
N ILE A 836 -1.68 -28.43 4.33
CA ILE A 836 -0.73 -27.31 4.30
C ILE A 836 -1.43 -26.05 4.81
N LEU A 837 -1.02 -25.55 5.94
CA LEU A 837 -1.45 -24.23 6.40
C LEU A 837 -0.47 -23.20 5.88
N THR A 838 -0.81 -22.53 4.78
CA THR A 838 0.00 -21.46 4.22
C THR A 838 -0.02 -20.21 5.09
N ALA A 839 0.92 -19.28 4.91
CA ALA A 839 0.85 -17.98 5.58
C ALA A 839 -0.40 -17.18 5.15
N LEU A 840 -0.88 -17.34 3.91
CA LEU A 840 -2.12 -16.71 3.47
C LEU A 840 -3.34 -17.19 4.28
N GLU A 841 -3.45 -18.48 4.54
CA GLU A 841 -4.50 -19.08 5.37
C GLU A 841 -4.31 -18.77 6.86
N THR A 842 -3.05 -18.74 7.32
CA THR A 842 -2.71 -18.36 8.71
C THR A 842 -3.23 -16.96 9.05
N ALA A 843 -3.22 -16.02 8.10
CA ALA A 843 -3.75 -14.67 8.30
C ALA A 843 -5.27 -14.67 8.60
N GLY A 844 -6.00 -15.70 8.15
CA GLY A 844 -7.42 -15.90 8.41
C GLY A 844 -7.76 -16.47 9.79
N LEU A 845 -6.79 -17.00 10.55
CA LEU A 845 -7.03 -17.58 11.87
C LEU A 845 -7.58 -16.55 12.88
N ASP A 846 -8.39 -17.00 13.82
CA ASP A 846 -8.81 -16.18 14.96
C ASP A 846 -7.88 -16.40 16.16
N LEU A 847 -6.77 -15.65 16.18
CA LEU A 847 -5.80 -15.63 17.29
C LEU A 847 -5.97 -14.39 18.18
N TRP A 848 -7.09 -13.68 18.07
CA TRP A 848 -7.37 -12.53 18.92
C TRP A 848 -7.50 -12.97 20.40
N GLY A 849 -6.64 -12.40 21.26
CA GLY A 849 -6.47 -12.80 22.67
C GLY A 849 -5.41 -13.89 22.89
N THR A 850 -4.76 -14.37 21.81
CA THR A 850 -3.60 -15.27 21.93
C THR A 850 -2.38 -14.46 22.34
N ARG A 851 -1.90 -14.68 23.56
CA ARG A 851 -0.77 -13.94 24.12
C ARG A 851 0.57 -14.36 23.52
N LEU A 852 0.70 -15.65 23.13
CA LEU A 852 1.93 -16.19 22.60
C LEU A 852 1.66 -17.28 21.58
N VAL A 853 2.25 -17.14 20.40
CA VAL A 853 2.39 -18.22 19.41
C VAL A 853 3.84 -18.69 19.42
N VAL A 854 4.06 -20.00 19.54
CA VAL A 854 5.39 -20.62 19.41
C VAL A 854 5.39 -21.51 18.19
N LEU A 855 6.23 -21.20 17.21
CA LEU A 855 6.46 -22.05 16.05
C LEU A 855 7.80 -22.78 16.25
N SER A 856 7.69 -24.00 16.79
CA SER A 856 8.80 -24.94 16.94
C SER A 856 8.98 -25.72 15.64
N ALA A 857 9.33 -25.01 14.56
CA ALA A 857 9.41 -25.54 13.20
C ALA A 857 10.52 -24.82 12.43
N CYS A 858 11.07 -25.47 11.41
CA CYS A 858 12.21 -24.93 10.66
C CYS A 858 11.84 -23.65 9.88
N GLU A 859 12.73 -22.66 9.90
CA GLU A 859 12.66 -21.43 9.07
C GLU A 859 11.33 -20.63 9.17
N THR A 860 10.57 -20.75 10.26
CA THR A 860 9.26 -20.10 10.40
C THR A 860 9.34 -18.57 10.55
N GLY A 861 10.46 -18.06 11.03
CA GLY A 861 10.75 -16.63 11.14
C GLY A 861 11.30 -16.01 9.86
N VAL A 862 11.51 -16.82 8.80
CA VAL A 862 12.03 -16.41 7.50
C VAL A 862 10.87 -16.21 6.52
N GLY A 863 11.04 -15.29 5.59
CA GLY A 863 10.04 -14.99 4.55
C GLY A 863 10.66 -14.09 3.48
N ASP A 864 9.87 -13.70 2.50
CA ASP A 864 10.29 -12.69 1.55
C ASP A 864 10.41 -11.32 2.24
N VAL A 865 11.62 -10.77 2.25
CA VAL A 865 11.92 -9.51 2.92
C VAL A 865 11.61 -8.36 1.98
N LYS A 866 10.60 -7.57 2.31
CA LYS A 866 10.26 -6.33 1.60
C LYS A 866 10.76 -5.13 2.41
N LEU A 867 11.48 -4.23 1.73
CA LEU A 867 11.96 -2.99 2.34
C LEU A 867 10.78 -2.14 2.82
N GLY A 868 10.83 -1.68 4.07
CA GLY A 868 9.78 -0.89 4.70
C GLY A 868 8.53 -1.66 5.14
N ASP A 869 8.28 -2.87 4.62
CA ASP A 869 7.11 -3.70 4.94
C ASP A 869 7.42 -4.90 5.85
N GLY A 870 8.71 -5.19 6.10
CA GLY A 870 9.16 -6.30 6.95
C GLY A 870 9.19 -7.65 6.24
N VAL A 871 9.02 -8.74 7.02
CA VAL A 871 9.07 -10.13 6.52
C VAL A 871 7.67 -10.59 6.10
N TYR A 872 7.50 -10.92 4.84
CA TYR A 872 6.29 -11.57 4.32
C TYR A 872 6.40 -13.09 4.51
N GLY A 873 5.48 -13.65 5.26
CA GLY A 873 5.41 -15.07 5.61
C GLY A 873 4.59 -15.27 6.87
N LEU A 874 4.85 -16.36 7.60
CA LEU A 874 4.12 -16.74 8.80
C LEU A 874 4.14 -15.67 9.90
N ARG A 875 5.27 -14.94 10.07
CA ARG A 875 5.36 -13.85 11.07
C ARG A 875 4.29 -12.77 10.85
N ARG A 876 4.17 -12.29 9.62
CA ARG A 876 3.16 -11.28 9.24
C ARG A 876 1.75 -11.84 9.37
N ALA A 877 1.54 -13.07 8.92
CA ALA A 877 0.26 -13.75 8.96
C ALA A 877 -0.28 -13.91 10.40
N LEU A 878 0.57 -14.25 11.35
CA LEU A 878 0.21 -14.36 12.77
C LEU A 878 -0.16 -13.01 13.40
N VAL A 879 0.48 -11.91 12.97
CA VAL A 879 0.10 -10.56 13.40
C VAL A 879 -1.30 -10.21 12.87
N LEU A 880 -1.58 -10.50 11.58
CA LEU A 880 -2.92 -10.31 10.98
C LEU A 880 -3.97 -11.17 11.66
N ALA A 881 -3.63 -12.40 12.05
CA ALA A 881 -4.50 -13.28 12.82
C ALA A 881 -4.83 -12.74 14.23
N GLY A 882 -4.03 -11.80 14.76
CA GLY A 882 -4.26 -11.09 16.03
C GLY A 882 -3.45 -11.59 17.23
N SER A 883 -2.36 -12.34 17.02
CA SER A 883 -1.47 -12.76 18.11
C SER A 883 -0.67 -11.58 18.67
N GLU A 884 -0.47 -11.54 20.02
CA GLU A 884 0.27 -10.47 20.69
C GLU A 884 1.80 -10.61 20.55
N SER A 885 2.27 -11.85 20.54
CA SER A 885 3.69 -12.15 20.39
C SER A 885 3.93 -13.51 19.75
N GLN A 886 5.08 -13.65 19.10
CA GLN A 886 5.50 -14.87 18.41
C GLN A 886 6.94 -15.23 18.77
N VAL A 887 7.19 -16.50 19.08
CA VAL A 887 8.53 -17.11 19.13
C VAL A 887 8.70 -17.99 17.91
N MET A 888 9.71 -17.69 17.09
CA MET A 888 9.90 -18.33 15.79
C MET A 888 11.38 -18.61 15.53
N SER A 889 11.65 -19.67 14.76
CA SER A 889 13.01 -20.04 14.36
C SER A 889 13.47 -19.32 13.08
N LEU A 890 14.75 -19.02 12.97
CA LEU A 890 15.39 -18.41 11.80
C LEU A 890 16.12 -19.42 10.90
N TRP A 891 16.34 -20.64 11.36
CA TRP A 891 16.94 -21.75 10.62
C TRP A 891 16.48 -23.09 11.17
N GLN A 892 16.89 -24.18 10.51
CA GLN A 892 16.58 -25.53 10.95
C GLN A 892 17.20 -25.83 12.33
N VAL A 893 16.40 -26.35 13.24
CA VAL A 893 16.76 -26.56 14.65
C VAL A 893 16.94 -28.03 14.96
N SER A 894 17.66 -28.32 16.06
CA SER A 894 17.83 -29.68 16.60
C SER A 894 16.64 -30.02 17.51
N ASP A 895 15.99 -31.18 17.29
CA ASP A 895 14.82 -31.61 18.06
C ASP A 895 15.09 -31.68 19.56
N GLU A 896 16.24 -32.30 19.99
CA GLU A 896 16.59 -32.42 21.40
C GLU A 896 16.84 -31.05 22.06
N ALA A 897 17.66 -30.21 21.41
CA ALA A 897 17.96 -28.88 21.93
C ALA A 897 16.72 -27.97 21.98
N THR A 898 15.84 -28.09 21.00
CA THR A 898 14.59 -27.32 20.92
C THR A 898 13.61 -27.76 22.00
N ARG A 899 13.40 -29.06 22.21
CA ARG A 899 12.58 -29.59 23.30
C ARG A 899 13.04 -29.04 24.65
N ASP A 900 14.35 -29.14 24.95
CA ASP A 900 14.88 -28.67 26.22
C ASP A 900 14.74 -27.17 26.40
N LEU A 901 14.96 -26.39 25.33
CA LEU A 901 14.73 -24.93 25.26
C LEU A 901 13.28 -24.60 25.59
N MET A 902 12.32 -25.21 24.89
CA MET A 902 10.89 -24.89 25.01
C MET A 902 10.35 -25.31 26.39
N VAL A 903 10.76 -26.43 26.93
CA VAL A 903 10.34 -26.89 28.28
C VAL A 903 10.82 -25.90 29.36
N ASP A 904 12.09 -25.48 29.31
CA ASP A 904 12.59 -24.47 30.28
C ASP A 904 11.94 -23.10 30.08
N TYR A 905 11.69 -22.72 28.83
CA TYR A 905 10.96 -21.51 28.50
C TYR A 905 9.56 -21.46 29.13
N TYR A 906 8.75 -22.52 28.97
CA TYR A 906 7.41 -22.59 29.58
C TYR A 906 7.47 -22.68 31.11
N ARG A 907 8.47 -23.34 31.70
CA ARG A 907 8.66 -23.32 33.15
C ARG A 907 8.88 -21.91 33.70
N ARG A 908 9.64 -21.09 32.98
CA ARG A 908 9.93 -19.70 33.35
C ARG A 908 8.71 -18.82 33.19
N LEU A 909 8.01 -18.96 32.08
CA LEU A 909 6.75 -18.26 31.86
C LEU A 909 5.73 -18.53 32.98
N ARG A 910 5.61 -19.79 33.41
CA ARG A 910 4.74 -20.22 34.55
C ARG A 910 5.16 -19.61 35.90
N ARG A 911 6.40 -19.18 36.04
CA ARG A 911 6.89 -18.44 37.21
C ARG A 911 6.63 -16.95 37.12
N GLY A 912 5.98 -16.46 36.08
CA GLY A 912 5.68 -15.05 35.86
C GLY A 912 6.83 -14.24 35.23
N GLU A 913 7.88 -14.93 34.69
CA GLU A 913 8.92 -14.22 33.96
C GLU A 913 8.35 -13.64 32.65
N GLY A 914 8.83 -12.45 32.22
CA GLY A 914 8.48 -11.85 30.94
C GLY A 914 8.91 -12.75 29.78
N ARG A 915 8.14 -12.74 28.67
CA ARG A 915 8.37 -13.60 27.50
C ARG A 915 9.80 -13.46 26.95
N ALA A 916 10.31 -12.22 26.83
CA ALA A 916 11.67 -11.98 26.35
C ALA A 916 12.73 -12.34 27.39
N ASP A 917 12.47 -12.08 28.69
CA ASP A 917 13.41 -12.38 29.76
C ASP A 917 13.54 -13.90 29.96
N ALA A 918 12.41 -14.62 29.91
CA ALA A 918 12.38 -16.09 29.93
C ALA A 918 13.20 -16.69 28.78
N LEU A 919 12.99 -16.21 27.54
CA LEU A 919 13.76 -16.69 26.38
C LEU A 919 15.25 -16.41 26.54
N ARG A 920 15.63 -15.19 26.96
CA ARG A 920 17.02 -14.84 27.23
C ARG A 920 17.66 -15.75 28.27
N GLN A 921 16.96 -16.03 29.39
CA GLN A 921 17.50 -16.88 30.45
C GLN A 921 17.74 -18.30 30.00
N VAL A 922 16.86 -18.85 29.13
CA VAL A 922 17.08 -20.18 28.53
C VAL A 922 18.30 -20.15 27.61
N GLN A 923 18.41 -19.14 26.74
CA GLN A 923 19.55 -18.96 25.83
C GLN A 923 20.88 -18.85 26.63
N LEU A 924 20.88 -18.10 27.74
CA LEU A 924 22.05 -18.02 28.65
C LEU A 924 22.37 -19.34 29.34
N ALA A 925 21.35 -20.11 29.72
CA ALA A 925 21.56 -21.42 30.33
C ALA A 925 22.21 -22.40 29.34
N MET A 926 21.79 -22.41 28.08
CA MET A 926 22.40 -23.22 27.02
C MET A 926 23.82 -22.76 26.71
N LEU A 927 24.06 -21.45 26.57
CA LEU A 927 25.38 -20.86 26.29
C LEU A 927 26.40 -21.18 27.40
N LYS A 928 25.99 -21.29 28.67
CA LYS A 928 26.84 -21.54 29.85
C LYS A 928 26.85 -23.02 30.26
N GLY A 929 25.98 -23.84 29.66
CA GLY A 929 25.78 -25.23 29.98
C GLY A 929 26.73 -26.19 29.25
N ARG A 930 26.17 -27.25 28.69
CA ARG A 930 26.88 -28.30 27.94
C ARG A 930 27.72 -27.68 26.80
N GLN A 931 28.97 -28.09 26.66
CA GLN A 931 29.94 -27.55 25.71
C GLN A 931 29.49 -27.72 24.25
N ASP A 932 28.80 -28.81 23.94
CA ASP A 932 28.25 -29.12 22.61
C ASP A 932 27.05 -28.24 22.21
N LEU A 933 26.40 -27.56 23.16
CA LEU A 933 25.27 -26.63 22.93
C LEU A 933 25.67 -25.16 22.94
N GLN A 934 26.94 -24.81 23.12
CA GLN A 934 27.41 -23.42 23.23
C GLN A 934 27.44 -22.70 21.88
N HIS A 935 27.40 -23.40 20.73
CA HIS A 935 27.33 -22.77 19.42
C HIS A 935 25.98 -22.08 19.25
N PRO A 936 25.94 -20.87 18.68
CA PRO A 936 24.69 -20.11 18.45
C PRO A 936 23.62 -20.87 17.65
N PHE A 937 23.99 -21.85 16.85
CA PHE A 937 23.07 -22.75 16.16
C PHE A 937 21.96 -23.30 17.10
N PHE A 938 22.31 -23.69 18.32
CA PHE A 938 21.41 -24.36 19.26
C PHE A 938 20.54 -23.39 20.06
N TRP A 939 21.04 -22.21 20.44
CA TRP A 939 20.35 -21.28 21.35
C TRP A 939 19.85 -19.99 20.70
N ALA A 940 20.44 -19.55 19.60
CA ALA A 940 20.11 -18.27 18.98
C ALA A 940 19.07 -18.39 17.85
N SER A 941 18.63 -19.60 17.50
CA SER A 941 17.66 -19.86 16.44
C SER A 941 16.31 -19.20 16.68
N PHE A 942 15.87 -19.08 17.92
CA PHE A 942 14.58 -18.51 18.28
C PHE A 942 14.66 -17.05 18.65
N ILE A 943 13.75 -16.25 18.07
CA ILE A 943 13.55 -14.84 18.38
C ILE A 943 12.12 -14.59 18.87
N LEU A 944 11.94 -13.61 19.76
CA LEU A 944 10.64 -13.13 20.20
C LEU A 944 10.26 -11.83 19.46
N SER A 945 9.13 -11.84 18.79
CA SER A 945 8.52 -10.66 18.16
C SER A 945 7.22 -10.29 18.88
N GLY A 946 6.98 -8.99 19.11
CA GLY A 946 5.79 -8.47 19.77
C GLY A 946 5.97 -8.21 21.26
N ASP A 947 4.92 -8.43 22.05
CA ASP A 947 4.90 -8.14 23.50
C ASP A 947 5.87 -9.04 24.28
N TRP A 948 6.73 -8.42 25.09
CA TRP A 948 7.77 -9.09 25.89
C TRP A 948 7.40 -9.34 27.36
N ARG A 949 6.24 -8.80 27.81
CA ARG A 949 5.75 -8.90 29.19
C ARG A 949 5.33 -10.32 29.57
N PRO A 950 5.01 -10.62 30.84
CA PRO A 950 4.53 -11.94 31.23
C PRO A 950 3.31 -12.43 30.41
N ALA A 951 3.31 -13.73 30.07
CA ALA A 951 2.19 -14.37 29.37
C ALA A 951 1.11 -14.85 30.35
N PHE A 952 1.47 -15.10 31.59
CA PHE A 952 0.58 -15.48 32.69
C PHE A 952 0.58 -14.36 33.72
N GLU A 953 -0.60 -14.03 34.26
CA GLU A 953 -0.76 -13.14 35.41
C GLU A 953 -0.49 -13.88 36.70
#